data_d435002b54533b645b6d5ed4e8ec83ee
#
_entry.id   d435002b54533b645b6d5ed4e8ec83ee
#
_cell.length_a   1.000
_cell.length_b   1.000
_cell.length_c   1.000
_cell.angle_alpha   90.00
_cell.angle_beta   90.00
_cell.angle_gamma   90.00
#
_symmetry.space_group_name_H-M   'P 1'
#
loop_
_entity.id
_entity.type
_entity.pdbx_description
1 polymer ?
#
loop_
_entity_poly.entity_id
_entity_poly.type
_entity_poly.pdbx_seq_one_letter_code
_entity_poly.pdbx_strand_id
1 'polypeptide(L)'
;MKQLLFILAMLTVATVYGQEPYSVRMIRSEMQRNPDATHLDGRGGERKWNYTTGLELKSFLDASRRYELPEVVEYVRAWADTMANEKGEIYKYKKSNYNVDHICPARIYFDLHDMYGDQDKRYRRVTRKIREQIDSQPRTQSGEFWHKQIYPHQVWLDGFYMALPFYAEYTKRYGPKEQKDSLFADIVHQFTAGAENTFDPATGLFRHAWDESRSMFWCDPQTGLSAHAWGRATGWYAIALVEVLDYLPKDHPGHAVLVEQLNYFLQVLPKWADPETGMWYQVLDCPGREGNYQEATCSIMFIYAFLKGLRMGYIDRAHEDYILGLYPKFIDRFIRENADGTISMTDCCAVGGLGGKQMRKGDFDYYLSEPIIENDCKGVGPFIWASLEWEARHNIDWFPSREGLPIAFEGAEGCGKYSVGGRGGKEYVVTSLADDGSEGTLRHAVEAEGPRTITFDVSGDIHLREPLNIRNPYLTILGQTAPGKGITIRDHNVFITADHVIIRYLRMRLGTAAGVEADALGARHCRHLMIDHCSISWATDENASFYNFADATIQWCIISEALNASVHHKGRHGYGGIWGGRNVSFHHNLFAHNNSRNPRFDHPKLYWDNDLLHYRGTVEFVNNVVYNWGMKAIYGGEEGWFNVIKNYFRPGPATRNLDGEWLDISTSETTSMIKGRFYIHGNSYDISAVEDGGFEGRKPEKLKIANQGHYYYNVSEPKRFEVSVPLLDEHAPYAYEAVLKHAGASHRRDAIDRRIIKEVRKGTARYKGSITGLPGIIDSENDVLK
;
A
#
# COMPACT_ATOMS: atom_id res chain seq x y z
N MET A 1 40.68 11.43 -23.82
CA MET A 1 40.48 10.00 -23.57
C MET A 1 39.94 9.69 -22.16
N LYS A 2 40.49 10.24 -21.06
CA LYS A 2 39.94 9.98 -19.69
C LYS A 2 38.54 10.60 -19.47
N GLN A 3 38.20 11.72 -20.05
CA GLN A 3 36.86 12.31 -19.97
C GLN A 3 35.81 11.59 -20.83
N LEU A 4 36.18 11.00 -21.96
CA LEU A 4 35.29 10.16 -22.77
C LEU A 4 34.96 8.84 -22.11
N LEU A 5 35.91 8.25 -21.35
CA LEU A 5 35.70 7.04 -20.57
C LEU A 5 34.79 7.28 -19.36
N PHE A 6 34.81 8.50 -18.77
CA PHE A 6 33.91 8.86 -17.66
C PHE A 6 32.47 9.11 -18.13
N ILE A 7 32.29 9.69 -19.31
CA ILE A 7 30.98 9.87 -19.94
C ILE A 7 30.40 8.52 -20.42
N LEU A 8 31.23 7.62 -20.95
CA LEU A 8 30.81 6.26 -21.32
C LEU A 8 30.47 5.41 -20.09
N ALA A 9 31.16 5.60 -18.96
CA ALA A 9 30.84 4.90 -17.70
C ALA A 9 29.54 5.42 -17.07
N MET A 10 29.21 6.72 -17.20
CA MET A 10 27.91 7.24 -16.77
C MET A 10 26.74 6.77 -17.67
N LEU A 11 26.99 6.57 -18.96
CA LEU A 11 25.97 6.05 -19.90
C LEU A 11 25.75 4.53 -19.75
N THR A 12 26.69 3.77 -19.18
CA THR A 12 26.55 2.32 -18.95
C THR A 12 25.97 1.98 -17.57
N VAL A 13 25.94 2.91 -16.62
CA VAL A 13 25.29 2.72 -15.30
C VAL A 13 23.78 3.00 -15.36
N ALA A 14 23.31 3.76 -16.36
CA ALA A 14 21.87 4.05 -16.56
C ALA A 14 21.03 2.87 -17.09
N THR A 15 21.61 1.70 -17.36
CA THR A 15 20.90 0.56 -17.96
C THR A 15 20.61 -0.59 -17.01
N VAL A 16 20.83 -0.44 -15.70
CA VAL A 16 20.57 -1.50 -14.70
C VAL A 16 19.36 -1.17 -13.80
N TYR A 17 18.96 0.09 -13.69
CA TYR A 17 17.74 0.49 -12.97
C TYR A 17 16.68 0.88 -13.99
N GLY A 18 15.45 0.38 -13.85
CA GLY A 18 14.32 0.74 -14.70
C GLY A 18 14.15 2.27 -14.82
N GLN A 19 13.55 2.73 -15.90
CA GLN A 19 13.25 4.16 -16.09
C GLN A 19 12.42 4.65 -14.90
N GLU A 20 12.79 5.81 -14.30
CA GLU A 20 12.01 6.41 -13.21
C GLU A 20 10.54 6.55 -13.61
N PRO A 21 9.60 6.16 -12.70
CA PRO A 21 8.18 6.29 -12.97
C PRO A 21 7.77 7.76 -13.12
N TYR A 22 6.73 8.02 -13.87
CA TYR A 22 6.27 9.37 -14.15
C TYR A 22 5.92 10.18 -12.90
N SER A 23 5.41 9.53 -11.84
CA SER A 23 5.15 10.18 -10.56
C SER A 23 6.44 10.76 -9.95
N VAL A 24 7.51 9.98 -9.89
CA VAL A 24 8.82 10.41 -9.35
C VAL A 24 9.48 11.45 -10.25
N ARG A 25 9.43 11.24 -11.57
CA ARG A 25 9.98 12.20 -12.56
C ARG A 25 9.32 13.56 -12.45
N MET A 26 8.00 13.61 -12.29
CA MET A 26 7.30 14.89 -12.15
C MET A 26 7.66 15.60 -10.85
N ILE A 27 7.70 14.88 -9.72
CA ILE A 27 8.12 15.45 -8.43
C ILE A 27 9.51 16.04 -8.51
N ARG A 28 10.47 15.31 -9.08
CA ARG A 28 11.85 15.81 -9.25
C ARG A 28 11.94 16.99 -10.18
N SER A 29 11.13 16.99 -11.26
CA SER A 29 11.04 18.11 -12.18
C SER A 29 10.50 19.36 -11.49
N GLU A 30 9.47 19.23 -10.65
CA GLU A 30 8.93 20.35 -9.87
C GLU A 30 9.93 20.86 -8.83
N MET A 31 10.57 19.97 -8.07
CA MET A 31 11.60 20.37 -7.10
C MET A 31 12.83 21.01 -7.77
N GLN A 32 13.20 20.57 -8.97
CA GLN A 32 14.29 21.19 -9.73
C GLN A 32 13.92 22.60 -10.21
N ARG A 33 12.69 22.81 -10.70
CA ARG A 33 12.18 24.13 -11.10
C ARG A 33 11.97 25.05 -9.90
N ASN A 34 11.55 24.50 -8.79
CA ASN A 34 11.16 25.20 -7.58
C ASN A 34 11.88 24.62 -6.35
N PRO A 35 13.17 24.92 -6.14
CA PRO A 35 13.92 24.40 -5.00
C PRO A 35 13.34 24.78 -3.63
N ASP A 36 12.52 25.83 -3.57
CA ASP A 36 11.70 26.21 -2.43
C ASP A 36 10.21 26.05 -2.79
N ALA A 37 9.50 25.24 -2.03
CA ALA A 37 8.09 24.92 -2.25
C ALA A 37 7.15 26.15 -2.21
N THR A 38 7.58 27.27 -1.68
CA THR A 38 6.80 28.53 -1.74
C THR A 38 6.68 29.10 -3.15
N HIS A 39 7.46 28.59 -4.10
CA HIS A 39 7.45 29.01 -5.51
C HIS A 39 6.58 28.14 -6.41
N LEU A 40 6.10 27.00 -5.96
CA LEU A 40 5.36 26.02 -6.77
C LEU A 40 4.14 26.60 -7.52
N ASP A 41 3.44 27.58 -6.94
CA ASP A 41 2.27 28.18 -7.58
C ASP A 41 2.60 29.29 -8.59
N GLY A 42 3.87 29.43 -9.00
CA GLY A 42 4.35 30.39 -9.98
C GLY A 42 4.34 31.86 -9.53
N ARG A 43 4.15 32.13 -8.24
CA ARG A 43 3.98 33.50 -7.71
C ARG A 43 5.23 34.10 -7.07
N GLY A 44 6.41 33.64 -7.46
CA GLY A 44 7.68 34.27 -7.13
C GLY A 44 8.06 34.24 -5.64
N GLY A 45 7.69 33.16 -4.92
CA GLY A 45 8.15 32.92 -3.56
C GLY A 45 7.41 33.70 -2.47
N GLU A 46 6.28 34.31 -2.76
CA GLU A 46 5.45 34.90 -1.72
C GLU A 46 4.83 33.78 -0.87
N ARG A 47 5.12 33.80 0.43
CA ARG A 47 4.47 32.91 1.40
C ARG A 47 2.95 33.02 1.32
N LYS A 48 2.28 31.94 0.97
CA LYS A 48 0.84 31.89 0.87
C LYS A 48 0.26 30.57 1.33
N TRP A 49 -0.67 30.65 2.28
CA TRP A 49 -1.52 29.52 2.61
C TRP A 49 -2.50 29.29 1.46
N ASN A 50 -2.18 28.33 0.59
CA ASN A 50 -2.84 28.19 -0.71
C ASN A 50 -3.16 26.72 -1.00
N TYR A 51 -4.37 26.49 -1.53
CA TYR A 51 -4.82 25.14 -1.90
C TYR A 51 -4.00 24.51 -3.04
N THR A 52 -3.52 25.33 -3.98
CA THR A 52 -2.74 24.85 -5.14
C THR A 52 -1.48 24.13 -4.69
N THR A 53 -0.65 24.80 -3.92
CA THR A 53 0.56 24.20 -3.33
C THR A 53 0.22 23.04 -2.36
N GLY A 54 -0.82 23.22 -1.54
CA GLY A 54 -1.24 22.16 -0.60
C GLY A 54 -1.69 20.87 -1.29
N LEU A 55 -2.38 20.98 -2.42
CA LEU A 55 -2.78 19.84 -3.25
C LEU A 55 -1.57 19.09 -3.82
N GLU A 56 -0.66 19.82 -4.44
CA GLU A 56 0.52 19.24 -5.06
C GLU A 56 1.43 18.58 -4.02
N LEU A 57 1.71 19.26 -2.91
CA LEU A 57 2.51 18.71 -1.82
C LEU A 57 1.87 17.49 -1.16
N LYS A 58 0.53 17.40 -1.14
CA LYS A 58 -0.16 16.18 -0.68
C LYS A 58 0.17 15.00 -1.60
N SER A 59 0.16 15.19 -2.92
CA SER A 59 0.53 14.13 -3.87
C SER A 59 2.00 13.72 -3.74
N PHE A 60 2.89 14.64 -3.39
CA PHE A 60 4.29 14.37 -3.10
C PHE A 60 4.45 13.43 -1.91
N LEU A 61 3.70 13.66 -0.82
CA LEU A 61 3.71 12.77 0.36
C LEU A 61 3.15 11.39 0.03
N ASP A 62 2.09 11.30 -0.78
CA ASP A 62 1.52 10.02 -1.18
C ASP A 62 2.50 9.20 -2.04
N ALA A 63 3.22 9.85 -2.95
CA ALA A 63 4.30 9.21 -3.71
C ALA A 63 5.47 8.77 -2.81
N SER A 64 5.82 9.59 -1.80
CA SER A 64 6.86 9.26 -0.84
C SER A 64 6.53 8.05 0.01
N ARG A 65 5.25 7.80 0.28
CA ARG A 65 4.80 6.57 0.96
C ARG A 65 5.06 5.31 0.13
N ARG A 66 4.95 5.41 -1.20
CA ARG A 66 5.24 4.27 -2.09
C ARG A 66 6.72 4.09 -2.32
N TYR A 67 7.46 5.16 -2.64
CA TYR A 67 8.82 5.11 -3.18
C TYR A 67 9.93 5.49 -2.19
N GLU A 68 9.58 5.85 -0.94
CA GLU A 68 10.54 6.24 0.10
C GLU A 68 11.47 7.39 -0.35
N LEU A 69 10.89 8.57 -0.51
CA LEU A 69 11.57 9.79 -0.95
C LEU A 69 11.76 10.74 0.24
N PRO A 70 12.73 10.53 1.13
CA PRO A 70 12.90 11.36 2.32
C PRO A 70 13.17 12.82 2.00
N GLU A 71 13.87 13.10 0.89
CA GLU A 71 14.13 14.47 0.40
C GLU A 71 12.82 15.21 0.06
N VAL A 72 11.83 14.49 -0.46
CA VAL A 72 10.50 15.05 -0.77
C VAL A 72 9.72 15.33 0.51
N VAL A 73 9.79 14.44 1.50
CA VAL A 73 9.16 14.66 2.81
C VAL A 73 9.73 15.91 3.48
N GLU A 74 11.05 16.10 3.48
CA GLU A 74 11.68 17.29 4.05
C GLU A 74 11.32 18.57 3.28
N TYR A 75 11.20 18.49 1.96
CA TYR A 75 10.73 19.60 1.13
C TYR A 75 9.30 20.04 1.50
N VAL A 76 8.39 19.10 1.68
CA VAL A 76 7.01 19.37 2.11
C VAL A 76 6.99 19.91 3.55
N ARG A 77 7.76 19.30 4.44
CA ARG A 77 7.87 19.74 5.83
C ARG A 77 8.38 21.18 5.94
N ALA A 78 9.43 21.54 5.17
CA ALA A 78 9.95 22.89 5.14
C ALA A 78 8.86 23.91 4.77
N TRP A 79 8.03 23.63 3.77
CA TRP A 79 6.88 24.46 3.44
C TRP A 79 5.87 24.55 4.61
N ALA A 80 5.49 23.40 5.18
CA ALA A 80 4.54 23.35 6.29
C ALA A 80 5.02 24.16 7.50
N ASP A 81 6.32 24.13 7.82
CA ASP A 81 6.94 24.86 8.90
C ASP A 81 6.98 26.37 8.65
N THR A 82 7.02 26.81 7.38
CA THR A 82 6.88 28.23 7.06
C THR A 82 5.44 28.71 7.15
N MET A 83 4.46 27.83 6.92
CA MET A 83 3.03 28.17 6.88
C MET A 83 2.36 28.16 8.25
N ALA A 84 2.85 27.42 9.21
CA ALA A 84 2.29 27.39 10.55
C ALA A 84 3.40 27.39 11.62
N ASN A 85 3.23 28.22 12.67
CA ASN A 85 4.14 28.24 13.79
C ASN A 85 3.86 27.10 14.79
N GLU A 86 4.73 26.95 15.81
CA GLU A 86 4.59 25.91 16.85
C GLU A 86 3.26 25.96 17.63
N LYS A 87 2.59 27.13 17.67
CA LYS A 87 1.27 27.26 18.26
C LYS A 87 0.13 26.86 17.34
N GLY A 88 0.43 26.47 16.09
CA GLY A 88 -0.56 26.16 15.05
C GLY A 88 -1.25 27.41 14.49
N GLU A 89 -0.62 28.58 14.59
CA GLU A 89 -1.11 29.80 13.95
C GLU A 89 -0.69 29.79 12.49
N ILE A 90 -1.66 29.85 11.58
CA ILE A 90 -1.45 29.73 10.13
C ILE A 90 -1.22 31.12 9.54
N TYR A 91 -0.21 31.25 8.71
CA TYR A 91 0.21 32.49 8.08
C TYR A 91 -0.91 33.14 7.27
N LYS A 92 -1.24 34.39 7.60
CA LYS A 92 -2.31 35.20 6.97
C LYS A 92 -3.70 34.54 6.93
N TYR A 93 -3.91 33.41 7.60
CA TYR A 93 -5.22 32.77 7.69
C TYR A 93 -6.16 33.56 8.59
N LYS A 94 -7.39 33.75 8.15
CA LYS A 94 -8.48 34.34 8.92
C LYS A 94 -9.74 33.49 8.78
N LYS A 95 -10.18 32.88 9.87
CA LYS A 95 -11.39 32.05 9.90
C LYS A 95 -12.62 32.82 9.38
N SER A 96 -12.77 34.09 9.70
CA SER A 96 -13.88 34.93 9.26
C SER A 96 -14.02 35.13 7.75
N ASN A 97 -13.02 34.76 6.97
CA ASN A 97 -13.12 34.76 5.51
C ASN A 97 -13.98 33.60 5.01
N TYR A 98 -14.19 32.57 5.84
CA TYR A 98 -14.91 31.36 5.48
C TYR A 98 -14.60 30.86 4.07
N ASN A 99 -13.31 30.91 3.72
CA ASN A 99 -12.83 30.48 2.43
C ASN A 99 -12.52 28.99 2.44
N VAL A 100 -13.28 28.18 1.72
CA VAL A 100 -13.07 26.73 1.67
C VAL A 100 -11.72 26.34 1.07
N ASP A 101 -11.13 27.18 0.19
CA ASP A 101 -9.80 26.94 -0.37
C ASP A 101 -8.71 26.87 0.72
N HIS A 102 -8.93 27.51 1.86
CA HIS A 102 -8.00 27.47 2.98
C HIS A 102 -8.06 26.17 3.79
N ILE A 103 -9.02 25.29 3.51
CA ILE A 103 -9.15 24.00 4.18
C ILE A 103 -8.22 22.96 3.55
N CYS A 104 -8.16 22.92 2.22
CA CYS A 104 -7.41 21.94 1.44
C CYS A 104 -5.95 21.75 1.89
N PRO A 105 -5.12 22.81 2.07
CA PRO A 105 -3.70 22.64 2.41
C PRO A 105 -3.46 22.02 3.79
N ALA A 106 -4.48 21.98 4.66
CA ALA A 106 -4.34 21.37 5.97
C ALA A 106 -4.26 19.83 5.93
N ARG A 107 -4.56 19.19 4.79
CA ARG A 107 -4.48 17.74 4.64
C ARG A 107 -3.06 17.22 4.83
N ILE A 108 -2.03 17.94 4.36
CA ILE A 108 -0.63 17.54 4.55
C ILE A 108 -0.23 17.39 6.02
N TYR A 109 -0.89 18.12 6.93
CA TYR A 109 -0.59 18.07 8.36
C TYR A 109 -1.06 16.78 9.03
N PHE A 110 -2.00 16.04 8.44
CA PHE A 110 -2.31 14.68 8.88
C PHE A 110 -1.14 13.72 8.58
N ASP A 111 -0.60 13.80 7.36
CA ASP A 111 0.52 12.96 6.96
C ASP A 111 1.79 13.25 7.76
N LEU A 112 2.10 14.53 7.97
CA LEU A 112 3.24 14.94 8.80
C LEU A 112 3.08 14.51 10.25
N HIS A 113 1.85 14.53 10.77
CA HIS A 113 1.56 14.01 12.12
C HIS A 113 1.81 12.50 12.20
N ASP A 114 1.39 11.73 11.18
CA ASP A 114 1.64 10.29 11.13
C ASP A 114 3.14 9.96 11.04
N MET A 115 3.92 10.77 10.30
CA MET A 115 5.36 10.56 10.11
C MET A 115 6.21 10.94 11.32
N TYR A 116 5.84 12.04 12.02
CA TYR A 116 6.66 12.60 13.10
C TYR A 116 6.04 12.44 14.50
N GLY A 117 4.82 11.94 14.58
CA GLY A 117 4.12 11.69 15.84
C GLY A 117 3.69 12.97 16.58
N ASP A 118 3.34 12.81 17.87
CA ASP A 118 2.88 13.90 18.74
C ASP A 118 4.01 14.81 19.28
N GLN A 119 5.27 14.54 18.94
CA GLN A 119 6.40 15.36 19.38
C GLN A 119 6.25 16.81 18.93
N ASP A 120 5.69 17.03 17.75
CA ASP A 120 5.29 18.35 17.28
C ASP A 120 3.76 18.51 17.29
N LYS A 121 3.24 19.04 18.40
CA LYS A 121 1.80 19.32 18.56
C LYS A 121 1.24 20.34 17.56
N ARG A 122 2.08 20.97 16.73
CA ARG A 122 1.73 21.93 15.67
C ARG A 122 0.75 21.32 14.69
N TYR A 123 1.03 20.12 14.21
CA TYR A 123 0.24 19.48 13.16
C TYR A 123 -1.21 19.26 13.59
N ARG A 124 -1.44 18.73 14.78
CA ARG A 124 -2.81 18.60 15.33
C ARG A 124 -3.50 19.93 15.62
N ARG A 125 -2.74 20.97 15.99
CA ARG A 125 -3.31 22.31 16.23
C ARG A 125 -3.80 22.94 14.93
N VAL A 126 -3.06 22.79 13.83
CA VAL A 126 -3.47 23.27 12.51
C VAL A 126 -4.75 22.57 12.06
N THR A 127 -4.79 21.24 12.08
CA THR A 127 -5.98 20.50 11.64
C THR A 127 -7.21 20.82 12.49
N ARG A 128 -7.06 20.98 13.82
CA ARG A 128 -8.15 21.41 14.69
C ARG A 128 -8.66 22.81 14.35
N LYS A 129 -7.76 23.77 14.13
CA LYS A 129 -8.13 25.15 13.75
C LYS A 129 -8.92 25.19 12.43
N ILE A 130 -8.54 24.40 11.47
CA ILE A 130 -9.27 24.28 10.20
C ILE A 130 -10.63 23.58 10.39
N ARG A 131 -10.69 22.57 11.26
CA ARG A 131 -11.98 21.94 11.62
C ARG A 131 -12.97 22.94 12.25
N GLU A 132 -12.49 23.87 13.11
CA GLU A 132 -13.30 24.94 13.68
C GLU A 132 -13.91 25.89 12.62
N GLN A 133 -13.28 26.03 11.43
CA GLN A 133 -13.89 26.74 10.31
C GLN A 133 -15.08 25.95 9.76
N ILE A 134 -14.92 24.66 9.50
CA ILE A 134 -15.99 23.80 8.98
C ILE A 134 -17.22 23.82 9.89
N ASP A 135 -17.02 23.77 11.21
CA ASP A 135 -18.12 23.80 12.21
C ASP A 135 -18.99 25.04 12.11
N SER A 136 -18.42 26.14 11.63
CA SER A 136 -19.10 27.45 11.53
C SER A 136 -19.21 27.96 10.09
N GLN A 137 -18.87 27.13 9.08
CA GLN A 137 -18.97 27.53 7.68
C GLN A 137 -20.40 27.93 7.33
N PRO A 138 -20.63 29.12 6.77
CA PRO A 138 -21.98 29.51 6.29
C PRO A 138 -22.51 28.51 5.27
N ARG A 139 -23.85 28.32 5.29
CA ARG A 139 -24.52 27.35 4.44
C ARG A 139 -25.68 27.98 3.68
N THR A 140 -26.02 27.38 2.56
CA THR A 140 -27.28 27.61 1.84
C THR A 140 -28.49 27.10 2.66
N GLN A 141 -29.70 27.40 2.22
CA GLN A 141 -30.92 26.85 2.84
C GLN A 141 -31.02 25.33 2.66
N SER A 142 -30.45 24.79 1.56
CA SER A 142 -30.35 23.34 1.29
C SER A 142 -29.17 22.69 2.04
N GLY A 143 -28.32 23.44 2.72
CA GLY A 143 -27.33 22.95 3.67
C GLY A 143 -25.88 22.88 3.16
N GLU A 144 -25.60 23.19 1.90
CA GLU A 144 -24.26 23.18 1.33
C GLU A 144 -23.42 24.37 1.83
N PHE A 145 -22.12 24.21 1.91
CA PHE A 145 -21.19 25.26 2.29
C PHE A 145 -21.14 26.37 1.24
N TRP A 146 -21.24 27.62 1.67
CA TRP A 146 -20.80 28.72 0.83
C TRP A 146 -19.34 28.57 0.46
N HIS A 147 -19.01 28.88 -0.79
CA HIS A 147 -17.63 28.78 -1.23
C HIS A 147 -16.71 29.76 -0.47
N LYS A 148 -17.15 31.00 -0.22
CA LYS A 148 -16.43 32.03 0.57
C LYS A 148 -17.41 33.05 1.17
N GLN A 149 -17.02 33.70 2.25
CA GLN A 149 -17.81 34.80 2.82
C GLN A 149 -18.10 35.91 1.80
N ILE A 150 -17.15 36.18 0.89
CA ILE A 150 -17.34 37.20 -0.16
C ILE A 150 -18.23 36.76 -1.33
N TYR A 151 -18.64 35.49 -1.34
CA TYR A 151 -19.56 34.87 -2.31
C TYR A 151 -20.73 34.23 -1.55
N PRO A 152 -21.58 35.04 -0.88
CA PRO A 152 -22.67 34.51 -0.06
C PRO A 152 -23.67 33.76 -0.96
N HIS A 153 -24.27 32.71 -0.42
CA HIS A 153 -25.26 31.88 -1.13
C HIS A 153 -24.76 31.12 -2.37
N GLN A 154 -23.43 31.06 -2.61
CA GLN A 154 -22.87 30.41 -3.79
C GLN A 154 -22.21 29.08 -3.44
N VAL A 155 -22.59 28.05 -4.20
CA VAL A 155 -21.98 26.71 -4.20
C VAL A 155 -21.20 26.56 -5.50
N TRP A 156 -19.90 26.29 -5.40
CA TRP A 156 -19.04 26.03 -6.55
C TRP A 156 -18.53 24.59 -6.45
N LEU A 157 -18.45 23.87 -7.56
CA LEU A 157 -17.95 22.48 -7.57
C LEU A 157 -16.54 22.35 -7.00
N ASP A 158 -15.70 23.38 -7.16
CA ASP A 158 -14.37 23.47 -6.53
C ASP A 158 -14.42 23.25 -5.02
N GLY A 159 -15.44 23.79 -4.36
CA GLY A 159 -15.60 23.74 -2.91
C GLY A 159 -15.70 22.32 -2.35
N PHE A 160 -16.18 21.36 -3.16
CA PHE A 160 -16.31 19.96 -2.74
C PHE A 160 -14.92 19.37 -2.46
N TYR A 161 -13.96 19.54 -3.36
CA TYR A 161 -12.61 19.06 -3.12
C TYR A 161 -11.89 19.88 -2.04
N MET A 162 -12.12 21.20 -2.00
CA MET A 162 -11.43 22.07 -1.04
C MET A 162 -11.74 21.70 0.41
N ALA A 163 -12.97 21.28 0.70
CA ALA A 163 -13.43 21.06 2.07
C ALA A 163 -13.63 19.59 2.46
N LEU A 164 -14.25 18.79 1.58
CA LEU A 164 -14.83 17.51 1.99
C LEU A 164 -13.83 16.40 2.25
N PRO A 165 -12.73 16.24 1.49
CA PRO A 165 -11.69 15.26 1.83
C PRO A 165 -11.04 15.51 3.20
N PHE A 166 -10.76 16.77 3.54
CA PHE A 166 -10.27 17.13 4.87
C PHE A 166 -11.32 16.82 5.95
N TYR A 167 -12.57 17.17 5.70
CA TYR A 167 -13.66 16.94 6.65
C TYR A 167 -13.86 15.44 6.92
N ALA A 168 -13.83 14.61 5.88
CA ALA A 168 -13.95 13.15 5.99
C ALA A 168 -12.78 12.55 6.75
N GLU A 169 -11.54 12.94 6.43
CA GLU A 169 -10.34 12.47 7.10
C GLU A 169 -10.33 12.86 8.58
N TYR A 170 -10.64 14.13 8.90
CA TYR A 170 -10.74 14.58 10.29
C TYR A 170 -11.81 13.80 11.06
N THR A 171 -12.98 13.54 10.44
CA THR A 171 -14.07 12.77 11.04
C THR A 171 -13.65 11.35 11.36
N LYS A 172 -12.98 10.66 10.41
CA LYS A 172 -12.46 9.29 10.62
C LYS A 172 -11.46 9.26 11.77
N ARG A 173 -10.51 10.20 11.81
CA ARG A 173 -9.40 10.23 12.78
C ARG A 173 -9.84 10.69 14.17
N TYR A 174 -10.57 11.78 14.25
CA TYR A 174 -10.79 12.53 15.50
C TYR A 174 -12.25 12.83 15.83
N GLY A 175 -13.19 12.48 14.96
CA GLY A 175 -14.62 12.68 15.23
C GLY A 175 -15.07 11.90 16.47
N PRO A 176 -15.92 12.50 17.35
CA PRO A 176 -16.52 11.79 18.47
C PRO A 176 -17.27 10.56 17.98
N LYS A 177 -17.09 9.42 18.63
CA LYS A 177 -17.65 8.12 18.19
C LYS A 177 -19.16 8.22 17.93
N GLU A 178 -19.87 8.91 18.81
CA GLU A 178 -21.33 9.05 18.77
C GLU A 178 -21.82 10.00 17.67
N GLN A 179 -20.94 10.78 17.07
CA GLN A 179 -21.27 11.77 16.04
C GLN A 179 -20.72 11.39 14.65
N LYS A 180 -19.88 10.35 14.54
CA LYS A 180 -19.23 10.02 13.26
C LYS A 180 -20.24 9.80 12.14
N ASP A 181 -21.30 9.04 12.39
CA ASP A 181 -22.31 8.76 11.38
C ASP A 181 -23.04 10.03 10.92
N SER A 182 -23.38 10.92 11.82
CA SER A 182 -24.03 12.21 11.47
C SER A 182 -23.09 13.15 10.72
N LEU A 183 -21.79 13.16 11.06
CA LEU A 183 -20.78 13.95 10.35
C LEU A 183 -20.54 13.41 8.94
N PHE A 184 -20.50 12.11 8.77
CA PHE A 184 -20.44 11.48 7.45
C PHE A 184 -21.73 11.70 6.65
N ALA A 185 -22.90 11.65 7.28
CA ALA A 185 -24.15 11.98 6.64
C ALA A 185 -24.18 13.43 6.12
N ASP A 186 -23.61 14.40 6.89
CA ASP A 186 -23.45 15.78 6.43
C ASP A 186 -22.54 15.88 5.21
N ILE A 187 -21.43 15.15 5.20
CA ILE A 187 -20.51 15.11 4.04
C ILE A 187 -21.22 14.55 2.79
N VAL A 188 -21.97 13.47 2.94
CA VAL A 188 -22.75 12.89 1.84
C VAL A 188 -23.84 13.87 1.36
N HIS A 189 -24.49 14.57 2.30
CA HIS A 189 -25.48 15.60 1.98
C HIS A 189 -24.88 16.74 1.14
N GLN A 190 -23.64 17.18 1.42
CA GLN A 190 -22.96 18.16 0.56
C GLN A 190 -22.94 17.69 -0.90
N PHE A 191 -22.55 16.45 -1.16
CA PHE A 191 -22.51 15.90 -2.52
C PHE A 191 -23.91 15.77 -3.15
N THR A 192 -24.88 15.26 -2.42
CA THR A 192 -26.22 15.03 -2.99
C THR A 192 -26.94 16.35 -3.30
N ALA A 193 -26.98 17.28 -2.36
CA ALA A 193 -27.57 18.60 -2.57
C ALA A 193 -26.81 19.40 -3.64
N GLY A 194 -25.47 19.34 -3.62
CA GLY A 194 -24.65 20.01 -4.64
C GLY A 194 -24.86 19.44 -6.05
N ALA A 195 -25.00 18.12 -6.19
CA ALA A 195 -25.35 17.49 -7.46
C ALA A 195 -26.73 17.98 -7.95
N GLU A 196 -27.73 17.98 -7.07
CA GLU A 196 -29.09 18.43 -7.43
C GLU A 196 -29.11 19.90 -7.88
N ASN A 197 -28.41 20.77 -7.15
CA ASN A 197 -28.43 22.21 -7.38
C ASN A 197 -27.55 22.66 -8.57
N THR A 198 -26.55 21.89 -8.95
CA THR A 198 -25.66 22.23 -10.08
C THR A 198 -25.95 21.45 -11.36
N PHE A 199 -26.85 20.49 -11.32
CA PHE A 199 -27.17 19.62 -12.46
C PHE A 199 -27.90 20.36 -13.56
N ASP A 200 -27.43 20.14 -14.79
CA ASP A 200 -28.09 20.60 -16.01
C ASP A 200 -28.70 19.41 -16.78
N PRO A 201 -30.03 19.27 -16.80
CA PRO A 201 -30.68 18.14 -17.48
C PRO A 201 -30.54 18.15 -19.00
N ALA A 202 -30.19 19.30 -19.60
CA ALA A 202 -30.03 19.40 -21.04
C ALA A 202 -28.73 18.75 -21.53
N THR A 203 -27.67 18.82 -20.73
CA THR A 203 -26.35 18.25 -21.04
C THR A 203 -26.03 16.98 -20.26
N GLY A 204 -26.68 16.77 -19.11
CA GLY A 204 -26.32 15.75 -18.13
C GLY A 204 -25.04 16.08 -17.35
N LEU A 205 -24.50 17.29 -17.46
CA LEU A 205 -23.31 17.75 -16.75
C LEU A 205 -23.69 18.58 -15.52
N PHE A 206 -22.72 18.78 -14.65
CA PHE A 206 -22.85 19.72 -13.53
C PHE A 206 -22.23 21.06 -13.95
N ARG A 207 -22.97 22.16 -13.71
CA ARG A 207 -22.49 23.52 -14.00
C ARG A 207 -21.41 23.91 -12.98
N HIS A 208 -20.52 24.83 -13.35
CA HIS A 208 -19.42 25.28 -12.51
C HIS A 208 -19.88 25.70 -11.10
N ALA A 209 -21.00 26.45 -11.04
CA ALA A 209 -21.55 26.91 -9.78
C ALA A 209 -23.07 27.15 -9.85
N TRP A 210 -23.65 27.27 -8.66
CA TRP A 210 -25.03 27.64 -8.42
C TRP A 210 -25.12 28.79 -7.41
N ASP A 211 -25.94 29.79 -7.70
CA ASP A 211 -26.30 30.88 -6.80
C ASP A 211 -27.73 30.69 -6.29
N GLU A 212 -27.88 30.32 -5.02
CA GLU A 212 -29.16 30.14 -4.35
C GLU A 212 -30.01 31.39 -4.43
N SER A 213 -29.40 32.56 -4.32
CA SER A 213 -30.09 33.86 -4.37
C SER A 213 -30.57 34.25 -5.77
N ARG A 214 -30.02 33.62 -6.82
CA ARG A 214 -30.28 33.90 -8.24
C ARG A 214 -30.06 35.36 -8.64
N SER A 215 -29.25 36.09 -7.88
CA SER A 215 -29.05 37.54 -8.03
C SER A 215 -27.73 37.89 -8.74
N MET A 216 -26.86 36.90 -8.90
CA MET A 216 -25.56 37.14 -9.54
C MET A 216 -25.70 37.25 -11.06
N PHE A 217 -24.98 38.22 -11.65
CA PHE A 217 -25.03 38.52 -13.09
C PHE A 217 -24.50 37.38 -13.97
N TRP A 218 -23.74 36.42 -13.39
CA TRP A 218 -23.20 35.27 -14.11
C TRP A 218 -24.12 34.05 -14.13
N CYS A 219 -25.18 34.04 -13.33
CA CYS A 219 -26.11 32.92 -13.26
C CYS A 219 -27.40 33.18 -14.04
N ASP A 220 -28.03 32.11 -14.44
CA ASP A 220 -29.40 32.16 -14.96
C ASP A 220 -30.39 32.58 -13.85
N PRO A 221 -31.23 33.60 -14.10
CA PRO A 221 -32.09 34.16 -13.05
C PRO A 221 -33.28 33.23 -12.66
N GLN A 222 -33.53 32.16 -13.40
CA GLN A 222 -34.59 31.19 -13.08
C GLN A 222 -34.05 30.01 -12.30
N THR A 223 -32.88 29.51 -12.69
CA THR A 223 -32.26 28.30 -12.11
C THR A 223 -31.19 28.59 -11.08
N GLY A 224 -30.48 29.71 -11.18
CA GLY A 224 -29.28 30.03 -10.43
C GLY A 224 -27.99 29.40 -10.97
N LEU A 225 -28.06 28.64 -12.06
CA LEU A 225 -26.92 27.93 -12.63
C LEU A 225 -26.00 28.87 -13.42
N SER A 226 -24.69 28.61 -13.35
CA SER A 226 -23.71 29.24 -14.26
C SER A 226 -23.89 28.77 -15.70
N ALA A 227 -23.37 29.57 -16.65
CA ALA A 227 -23.63 29.37 -18.08
C ALA A 227 -23.10 28.03 -18.64
N HIS A 228 -21.96 27.56 -18.14
CA HIS A 228 -21.26 26.40 -18.68
C HIS A 228 -20.79 25.40 -17.63
N ALA A 229 -20.54 24.15 -18.06
CA ALA A 229 -19.81 23.15 -17.32
C ALA A 229 -18.31 23.35 -17.57
N TRP A 230 -17.62 23.95 -16.63
CA TRP A 230 -16.17 24.12 -16.68
C TRP A 230 -15.45 22.83 -16.33
N GLY A 231 -14.51 22.36 -17.21
CA GLY A 231 -13.88 21.05 -17.08
C GLY A 231 -13.22 20.83 -15.72
N ARG A 232 -12.42 21.81 -15.25
CA ARG A 232 -11.74 21.68 -13.96
C ARG A 232 -12.70 21.68 -12.76
N ALA A 233 -13.79 22.44 -12.79
CA ALA A 233 -14.77 22.41 -11.72
C ALA A 233 -15.41 21.01 -11.58
N THR A 234 -15.79 20.40 -12.70
CA THR A 234 -16.27 19.02 -12.74
C THR A 234 -15.17 18.05 -12.29
N GLY A 235 -13.90 18.29 -12.66
CA GLY A 235 -12.75 17.52 -12.19
C GLY A 235 -12.58 17.55 -10.67
N TRP A 236 -12.72 18.72 -10.05
CA TRP A 236 -12.69 18.85 -8.59
C TRP A 236 -13.75 18.00 -7.91
N TYR A 237 -14.96 17.99 -8.44
CA TYR A 237 -16.03 17.17 -7.89
C TYR A 237 -15.72 15.67 -8.03
N ALA A 238 -15.23 15.23 -9.19
CA ALA A 238 -14.88 13.84 -9.44
C ALA A 238 -13.78 13.32 -8.49
N ILE A 239 -12.70 14.10 -8.30
CA ILE A 239 -11.63 13.68 -7.36
C ILE A 239 -12.07 13.78 -5.89
N ALA A 240 -12.98 14.71 -5.56
CA ALA A 240 -13.53 14.77 -4.21
C ALA A 240 -14.29 13.50 -3.82
N LEU A 241 -15.04 12.90 -4.75
CA LEU A 241 -15.76 11.64 -4.53
C LEU A 241 -14.80 10.53 -4.10
N VAL A 242 -13.75 10.27 -4.89
CA VAL A 242 -12.81 9.16 -4.61
C VAL A 242 -11.94 9.43 -3.40
N GLU A 243 -11.65 10.69 -3.07
CA GLU A 243 -10.88 11.06 -1.87
C GLU A 243 -11.71 10.95 -0.58
N VAL A 244 -12.99 11.27 -0.63
CA VAL A 244 -13.90 11.11 0.52
C VAL A 244 -14.19 9.64 0.80
N LEU A 245 -14.33 8.83 -0.25
CA LEU A 245 -14.59 7.39 -0.14
C LEU A 245 -13.46 6.63 0.59
N ASP A 246 -12.24 7.16 0.68
CA ASP A 246 -11.15 6.58 1.50
C ASP A 246 -11.47 6.62 3.01
N TYR A 247 -12.31 7.53 3.43
CA TYR A 247 -12.60 7.77 4.84
C TYR A 247 -14.02 7.39 5.25
N LEU A 248 -14.96 7.41 4.32
CA LEU A 248 -16.36 7.06 4.55
C LEU A 248 -16.50 5.54 4.75
N PRO A 249 -17.04 5.07 5.90
CA PRO A 249 -17.19 3.63 6.12
C PRO A 249 -18.02 2.94 5.02
N LYS A 250 -17.57 1.75 4.60
CA LYS A 250 -18.24 0.99 3.52
C LYS A 250 -19.67 0.58 3.86
N ASP A 251 -19.97 0.42 5.13
CA ASP A 251 -21.30 0.09 5.67
C ASP A 251 -22.19 1.31 5.92
N HIS A 252 -21.65 2.54 5.79
CA HIS A 252 -22.45 3.75 5.86
C HIS A 252 -23.36 3.87 4.63
N PRO A 253 -24.67 4.18 4.77
CA PRO A 253 -25.61 4.26 3.64
C PRO A 253 -25.17 5.19 2.51
N GLY A 254 -24.51 6.28 2.85
CA GLY A 254 -24.00 7.27 1.88
C GLY A 254 -22.84 6.77 1.03
N HIS A 255 -22.17 5.67 1.40
CA HIS A 255 -21.06 5.13 0.61
C HIS A 255 -21.55 4.71 -0.79
N ALA A 256 -22.65 3.95 -0.87
CA ALA A 256 -23.24 3.55 -2.14
C ALA A 256 -23.67 4.75 -2.99
N VAL A 257 -24.19 5.81 -2.36
CA VAL A 257 -24.62 7.04 -3.05
C VAL A 257 -23.43 7.73 -3.74
N LEU A 258 -22.27 7.86 -3.06
CA LEU A 258 -21.09 8.49 -3.67
C LEU A 258 -20.49 7.60 -4.77
N VAL A 259 -20.52 6.29 -4.61
CA VAL A 259 -20.10 5.34 -5.66
C VAL A 259 -21.01 5.46 -6.89
N GLU A 260 -22.33 5.61 -6.72
CA GLU A 260 -23.27 5.83 -7.82
C GLU A 260 -22.97 7.13 -8.58
N GLN A 261 -22.67 8.22 -7.87
CA GLN A 261 -22.28 9.49 -8.50
C GLN A 261 -20.97 9.37 -9.30
N LEU A 262 -19.98 8.62 -8.80
CA LEU A 262 -18.75 8.33 -9.56
C LEU A 262 -19.05 7.55 -10.85
N ASN A 263 -19.90 6.54 -10.78
CA ASN A 263 -20.31 5.76 -11.95
C ASN A 263 -21.14 6.60 -12.93
N TYR A 264 -21.90 7.57 -12.45
CA TYR A 264 -22.60 8.53 -13.31
C TYR A 264 -21.61 9.33 -14.18
N PHE A 265 -20.49 9.81 -13.60
CA PHE A 265 -19.45 10.48 -14.38
C PHE A 265 -18.86 9.58 -15.47
N LEU A 266 -18.63 8.31 -15.18
CA LEU A 266 -18.13 7.35 -16.17
C LEU A 266 -19.12 7.14 -17.33
N GLN A 267 -20.42 7.30 -17.10
CA GLN A 267 -21.46 7.20 -18.15
C GLN A 267 -21.58 8.48 -18.99
N VAL A 268 -21.32 9.64 -18.40
CA VAL A 268 -21.59 10.94 -19.03
C VAL A 268 -20.34 11.54 -19.67
N LEU A 269 -19.22 11.59 -18.97
CA LEU A 269 -18.00 12.25 -19.42
C LEU A 269 -17.44 11.73 -20.75
N PRO A 270 -17.46 10.42 -21.08
CA PRO A 270 -17.01 9.93 -22.37
C PRO A 270 -17.73 10.52 -23.57
N LYS A 271 -18.98 10.97 -23.40
CA LYS A 271 -19.77 11.60 -24.46
C LYS A 271 -19.29 13.01 -24.84
N TRP A 272 -18.54 13.64 -23.92
CA TRP A 272 -18.02 14.99 -24.03
C TRP A 272 -16.51 15.04 -24.25
N ALA A 273 -15.88 13.87 -24.33
CA ALA A 273 -14.46 13.73 -24.66
C ALA A 273 -14.24 13.87 -26.18
N ASP A 274 -13.05 14.28 -26.56
CA ASP A 274 -12.57 14.20 -27.93
C ASP A 274 -12.51 12.72 -28.37
N PRO A 275 -13.10 12.34 -29.49
CA PRO A 275 -13.21 10.93 -29.90
C PRO A 275 -11.88 10.29 -30.32
N GLU A 276 -10.85 11.07 -30.70
CA GLU A 276 -9.56 10.54 -31.12
C GLU A 276 -8.63 10.38 -29.90
N THR A 277 -8.51 11.44 -29.11
CA THR A 277 -7.61 11.46 -27.97
C THR A 277 -8.23 10.89 -26.69
N GLY A 278 -9.54 10.97 -26.54
CA GLY A 278 -10.25 10.64 -25.30
C GLY A 278 -10.12 11.70 -24.21
N MET A 279 -9.49 12.87 -24.53
CA MET A 279 -9.28 13.95 -23.57
C MET A 279 -10.45 14.95 -23.57
N TRP A 280 -10.58 15.73 -22.50
CA TRP A 280 -11.70 16.63 -22.29
C TRP A 280 -11.29 18.10 -22.51
N TYR A 281 -12.29 18.90 -22.87
CA TYR A 281 -12.14 20.30 -23.21
C TYR A 281 -12.25 21.22 -21.98
N GLN A 282 -11.65 22.43 -22.10
CA GLN A 282 -11.76 23.49 -21.10
C GLN A 282 -13.23 23.77 -20.73
N VAL A 283 -14.10 23.90 -21.74
CA VAL A 283 -15.55 24.04 -21.59
C VAL A 283 -16.21 22.76 -22.07
N LEU A 284 -16.65 21.92 -21.15
CA LEU A 284 -17.10 20.54 -21.43
C LEU A 284 -18.30 20.48 -22.37
N ASP A 285 -19.29 21.33 -22.14
CA ASP A 285 -20.55 21.37 -22.90
C ASP A 285 -20.44 22.05 -24.26
N CYS A 286 -19.20 22.37 -24.69
CA CYS A 286 -18.90 22.98 -25.98
C CYS A 286 -17.77 22.24 -26.74
N PRO A 287 -17.80 20.90 -26.89
CA PRO A 287 -16.76 20.18 -27.61
C PRO A 287 -16.69 20.62 -29.06
N GLY A 288 -15.49 20.79 -29.60
CA GLY A 288 -15.26 21.17 -31.00
C GLY A 288 -15.69 22.59 -31.37
N ARG A 289 -16.18 23.41 -30.44
CA ARG A 289 -16.42 24.84 -30.70
C ARG A 289 -15.10 25.56 -30.92
N GLU A 290 -15.05 26.43 -31.92
CA GLU A 290 -13.86 27.19 -32.27
C GLU A 290 -13.25 27.91 -31.08
N GLY A 291 -11.94 27.74 -30.88
CA GLY A 291 -11.19 28.27 -29.74
C GLY A 291 -11.19 27.39 -28.48
N ASN A 292 -12.09 26.43 -28.33
CA ASN A 292 -12.05 25.50 -27.21
C ASN A 292 -10.89 24.50 -27.39
N TYR A 293 -10.19 24.19 -26.31
CA TYR A 293 -9.02 23.32 -26.34
C TYR A 293 -9.13 22.18 -25.35
N GLN A 294 -8.43 21.08 -25.62
CA GLN A 294 -8.29 19.97 -24.69
C GLN A 294 -7.42 20.41 -23.51
N GLU A 295 -7.98 20.33 -22.31
CA GLU A 295 -7.36 20.87 -21.09
C GLU A 295 -6.80 19.76 -20.23
N ALA A 296 -5.51 19.87 -19.88
CA ALA A 296 -4.77 18.81 -19.19
C ALA A 296 -5.30 18.55 -17.77
N THR A 297 -5.62 19.61 -17.03
CA THR A 297 -5.96 19.45 -15.59
C THR A 297 -7.26 18.69 -15.39
N CYS A 298 -8.34 19.06 -16.12
CA CYS A 298 -9.59 18.32 -16.01
C CYS A 298 -9.46 16.88 -16.50
N SER A 299 -8.72 16.68 -17.59
CA SER A 299 -8.50 15.36 -18.17
C SER A 299 -7.81 14.43 -17.16
N ILE A 300 -6.75 14.88 -16.50
CA ILE A 300 -6.05 14.03 -15.53
C ILE A 300 -6.85 13.83 -14.23
N MET A 301 -7.68 14.79 -13.82
CA MET A 301 -8.57 14.63 -12.67
C MET A 301 -9.59 13.50 -12.92
N PHE A 302 -10.19 13.44 -14.10
CA PHE A 302 -11.11 12.37 -14.46
C PHE A 302 -10.39 11.02 -14.55
N ILE A 303 -9.22 10.98 -15.19
CA ILE A 303 -8.42 9.76 -15.29
C ILE A 303 -8.04 9.24 -13.90
N TYR A 304 -7.59 10.09 -12.99
CA TYR A 304 -7.30 9.71 -11.62
C TYR A 304 -8.53 9.14 -10.90
N ALA A 305 -9.67 9.84 -10.97
CA ALA A 305 -10.89 9.38 -10.32
C ALA A 305 -11.33 8.00 -10.84
N PHE A 306 -11.20 7.74 -12.14
CA PHE A 306 -11.54 6.46 -12.75
C PHE A 306 -10.55 5.36 -12.40
N LEU A 307 -9.24 5.62 -12.45
CA LEU A 307 -8.20 4.65 -12.07
C LEU A 307 -8.34 4.22 -10.60
N LYS A 308 -8.50 5.19 -9.71
CA LYS A 308 -8.73 4.92 -8.29
C LYS A 308 -10.05 4.18 -8.05
N GLY A 309 -11.13 4.61 -8.72
CA GLY A 309 -12.43 3.95 -8.64
C GLY A 309 -12.37 2.48 -9.09
N LEU A 310 -11.60 2.19 -10.15
CA LEU A 310 -11.37 0.82 -10.63
C LEU A 310 -10.58 -0.01 -9.60
N ARG A 311 -9.48 0.52 -9.06
CA ARG A 311 -8.67 -0.17 -8.05
C ARG A 311 -9.47 -0.48 -6.78
N MET A 312 -10.28 0.48 -6.32
CA MET A 312 -11.08 0.34 -5.11
C MET A 312 -12.34 -0.54 -5.30
N GLY A 313 -12.62 -0.97 -6.55
CA GLY A 313 -13.80 -1.74 -6.89
C GLY A 313 -15.11 -0.94 -6.85
N TYR A 314 -15.04 0.39 -6.95
CA TYR A 314 -16.19 1.28 -7.08
C TYR A 314 -16.73 1.30 -8.51
N ILE A 315 -15.87 1.06 -9.49
CA ILE A 315 -16.16 0.96 -10.91
C ILE A 315 -16.05 -0.49 -11.35
N ASP A 316 -17.02 -0.96 -12.16
CA ASP A 316 -17.02 -2.31 -12.71
C ASP A 316 -15.85 -2.52 -13.67
N ARG A 317 -15.21 -3.68 -13.59
CA ARG A 317 -14.09 -4.07 -14.45
C ARG A 317 -14.44 -4.15 -15.94
N ALA A 318 -15.70 -4.19 -16.31
CA ALA A 318 -16.13 -4.07 -17.71
C ALA A 318 -15.61 -2.78 -18.37
N HIS A 319 -15.29 -1.75 -17.58
CA HIS A 319 -14.72 -0.48 -18.04
C HIS A 319 -13.18 -0.43 -17.98
N GLU A 320 -12.51 -1.50 -17.55
CA GLU A 320 -11.06 -1.50 -17.29
C GLU A 320 -10.24 -1.12 -18.53
N ASP A 321 -10.50 -1.73 -19.69
CA ASP A 321 -9.73 -1.44 -20.90
C ASP A 321 -9.88 0.02 -21.35
N TYR A 322 -11.08 0.59 -21.23
CA TYR A 322 -11.32 1.99 -21.53
C TYR A 322 -10.52 2.90 -20.59
N ILE A 323 -10.62 2.69 -19.29
CA ILE A 323 -9.98 3.51 -18.26
C ILE A 323 -8.45 3.41 -18.38
N LEU A 324 -7.92 2.19 -18.50
CA LEU A 324 -6.48 1.98 -18.66
C LEU A 324 -5.95 2.56 -19.97
N GLY A 325 -6.75 2.63 -21.01
CA GLY A 325 -6.38 3.25 -22.29
C GLY A 325 -6.26 4.78 -22.24
N LEU A 326 -6.83 5.46 -21.23
CA LEU A 326 -6.78 6.92 -21.13
C LEU A 326 -5.42 7.46 -20.69
N TYR A 327 -4.76 6.81 -19.73
CA TYR A 327 -3.51 7.33 -19.16
C TYR A 327 -2.35 7.40 -20.17
N PRO A 328 -2.05 6.38 -21.00
CA PRO A 328 -1.04 6.52 -22.05
C PRO A 328 -1.36 7.63 -23.05
N LYS A 329 -2.62 7.78 -23.45
CA LYS A 329 -3.04 8.87 -24.34
C LYS A 329 -2.85 10.25 -23.72
N PHE A 330 -3.05 10.35 -22.39
CA PHE A 330 -2.75 11.58 -21.66
C PHE A 330 -1.25 11.89 -21.68
N ILE A 331 -0.41 10.90 -21.44
CA ILE A 331 1.06 11.05 -21.52
C ILE A 331 1.46 11.58 -22.91
N ASP A 332 1.01 10.91 -23.97
CA ASP A 332 1.34 11.27 -25.35
C ASP A 332 0.87 12.70 -25.73
N ARG A 333 -0.27 13.14 -25.16
CA ARG A 333 -0.86 14.43 -25.51
C ARG A 333 -0.31 15.61 -24.70
N PHE A 334 -0.05 15.42 -23.42
CA PHE A 334 0.19 16.54 -22.50
C PHE A 334 1.55 16.52 -21.80
N ILE A 335 2.30 15.42 -21.84
CA ILE A 335 3.60 15.35 -21.16
C ILE A 335 4.72 15.53 -22.17
N ARG A 336 5.51 16.57 -21.96
CA ARG A 336 6.67 16.90 -22.78
C ARG A 336 7.97 16.60 -22.05
N GLU A 337 8.86 15.89 -22.72
CA GLU A 337 10.26 15.69 -22.30
C GLU A 337 11.07 16.96 -22.59
N ASN A 338 11.80 17.48 -21.63
CA ASN A 338 12.63 18.67 -21.78
C ASN A 338 14.11 18.29 -21.99
N ALA A 339 14.87 19.18 -22.60
CA ALA A 339 16.29 18.94 -22.93
C ALA A 339 17.18 18.75 -21.68
N ASP A 340 16.77 19.25 -20.53
CA ASP A 340 17.45 19.10 -19.24
C ASP A 340 17.07 17.81 -18.47
N GLY A 341 16.26 16.94 -19.08
CA GLY A 341 15.78 15.69 -18.50
C GLY A 341 14.54 15.82 -17.63
N THR A 342 14.05 17.03 -17.38
CA THR A 342 12.78 17.24 -16.68
C THR A 342 11.60 16.93 -17.61
N ILE A 343 10.41 16.76 -17.03
CA ILE A 343 9.15 16.65 -17.77
C ILE A 343 8.25 17.83 -17.44
N SER A 344 7.44 18.25 -18.42
CA SER A 344 6.46 19.32 -18.26
C SER A 344 5.08 18.86 -18.68
N MET A 345 4.06 19.28 -17.94
CA MET A 345 2.66 19.12 -18.30
C MET A 345 2.19 20.41 -18.99
N THR A 346 1.69 20.27 -20.22
CA THR A 346 1.24 21.40 -21.07
C THR A 346 -0.27 21.60 -21.00
N ASP A 347 -0.76 22.66 -21.60
CA ASP A 347 -2.18 22.96 -21.82
C ASP A 347 -3.05 22.97 -20.55
N CYS A 348 -2.49 23.49 -19.45
CA CYS A 348 -3.24 23.72 -18.22
C CYS A 348 -3.90 25.11 -18.23
N CYS A 349 -5.18 25.22 -17.91
CA CYS A 349 -5.81 26.50 -17.63
C CYS A 349 -5.29 27.09 -16.32
N ALA A 350 -4.82 28.33 -16.33
CA ALA A 350 -4.25 28.97 -15.15
C ALA A 350 -5.26 29.09 -13.99
N VAL A 351 -6.47 29.58 -14.29
CA VAL A 351 -7.52 29.78 -13.28
C VAL A 351 -8.88 29.86 -13.95
N GLY A 352 -9.93 29.56 -13.22
CA GLY A 352 -11.31 29.87 -13.58
C GLY A 352 -12.08 30.35 -12.34
N GLY A 353 -13.11 31.13 -12.53
CA GLY A 353 -13.92 31.58 -11.42
C GLY A 353 -15.07 32.47 -11.89
N LEU A 354 -15.94 32.86 -10.95
CA LEU A 354 -17.15 33.61 -11.25
C LEU A 354 -17.22 34.89 -10.41
N GLY A 355 -17.76 35.94 -10.99
CA GLY A 355 -17.96 37.22 -10.27
C GLY A 355 -16.65 37.87 -9.79
N GLY A 356 -16.66 38.35 -8.56
CA GLY A 356 -15.55 39.04 -7.92
C GLY A 356 -15.25 40.43 -8.51
N LYS A 357 -14.15 41.01 -8.10
CA LYS A 357 -13.74 42.36 -8.56
C LYS A 357 -13.53 42.45 -10.10
N GLN A 358 -13.18 41.33 -10.72
CA GLN A 358 -12.95 41.22 -12.17
C GLN A 358 -14.23 41.04 -12.97
N MET A 359 -15.39 40.95 -12.31
CA MET A 359 -16.70 40.78 -12.95
C MET A 359 -16.73 39.60 -13.95
N ARG A 360 -16.15 38.46 -13.55
CA ARG A 360 -16.03 37.27 -14.38
C ARG A 360 -17.41 36.69 -14.71
N LYS A 361 -17.73 36.62 -15.99
CA LYS A 361 -19.06 36.22 -16.45
C LYS A 361 -19.31 34.72 -16.42
N GLY A 362 -18.26 33.91 -16.51
CA GLY A 362 -18.38 32.44 -16.64
C GLY A 362 -19.04 32.01 -17.96
N ASP A 363 -19.03 32.87 -18.97
CA ASP A 363 -19.42 32.54 -20.35
C ASP A 363 -18.24 31.86 -21.10
N PHE A 364 -18.53 31.37 -22.29
CA PHE A 364 -17.53 30.67 -23.09
C PHE A 364 -16.29 31.52 -23.35
N ASP A 365 -16.49 32.77 -23.75
CA ASP A 365 -15.38 33.69 -24.09
C ASP A 365 -14.51 33.99 -22.86
N TYR A 366 -15.11 34.11 -21.67
CA TYR A 366 -14.38 34.27 -20.43
C TYR A 366 -13.46 33.06 -20.17
N TYR A 367 -13.96 31.83 -20.24
CA TYR A 367 -13.12 30.65 -19.98
C TYR A 367 -11.97 30.51 -20.97
N LEU A 368 -12.14 30.94 -22.21
CA LEU A 368 -11.08 30.92 -23.21
C LEU A 368 -10.10 32.12 -23.09
N SER A 369 -10.47 33.16 -22.37
CA SER A 369 -9.60 34.32 -22.10
C SER A 369 -8.58 34.04 -20.99
N GLU A 370 -8.78 33.00 -20.19
CA GLU A 370 -7.85 32.63 -19.11
C GLU A 370 -6.55 32.05 -19.71
N PRO A 371 -5.38 32.42 -19.16
CA PRO A 371 -4.11 31.96 -19.69
C PRO A 371 -3.97 30.44 -19.68
N ILE A 372 -3.35 29.91 -20.73
CA ILE A 372 -2.88 28.52 -20.80
C ILE A 372 -1.44 28.52 -20.29
N ILE A 373 -1.14 27.69 -19.32
CA ILE A 373 0.17 27.59 -18.67
C ILE A 373 0.67 26.15 -18.61
N GLU A 374 1.95 25.98 -18.29
CA GLU A 374 2.55 24.68 -18.03
C GLU A 374 2.71 24.45 -16.53
N ASN A 375 2.73 23.19 -16.12
CA ASN A 375 3.07 22.74 -14.76
C ASN A 375 2.21 23.42 -13.68
N ASP A 376 0.92 23.55 -13.93
CA ASP A 376 0.01 24.08 -12.91
C ASP A 376 -0.17 23.06 -11.78
N CYS A 377 0.07 23.47 -10.53
CA CYS A 377 -0.11 22.63 -9.33
C CYS A 377 -1.42 21.83 -9.33
N LYS A 378 -2.49 22.45 -9.85
CA LYS A 378 -3.83 21.85 -9.90
C LYS A 378 -3.95 20.67 -10.85
N GLY A 379 -3.04 20.58 -11.82
CA GLY A 379 -2.91 19.45 -12.73
C GLY A 379 -1.80 18.49 -12.30
N VAL A 380 -0.65 19.03 -11.85
CA VAL A 380 0.52 18.24 -11.42
C VAL A 380 0.17 17.31 -10.27
N GLY A 381 -0.56 17.76 -9.24
CA GLY A 381 -0.99 16.93 -8.14
C GLY A 381 -1.80 15.70 -8.59
N PRO A 382 -2.94 15.88 -9.28
CA PRO A 382 -3.71 14.78 -9.85
C PRO A 382 -2.93 13.90 -10.85
N PHE A 383 -1.98 14.47 -11.59
CA PHE A 383 -1.10 13.69 -12.46
C PHE A 383 -0.22 12.71 -11.68
N ILE A 384 0.36 13.15 -10.58
CA ILE A 384 1.16 12.28 -9.70
C ILE A 384 0.29 11.16 -9.14
N TRP A 385 -0.93 11.45 -8.67
CA TRP A 385 -1.87 10.43 -8.18
C TRP A 385 -2.30 9.44 -9.27
N ALA A 386 -2.66 9.93 -10.47
CA ALA A 386 -3.00 9.07 -11.59
C ALA A 386 -1.83 8.16 -12.00
N SER A 387 -0.61 8.72 -11.97
CA SER A 387 0.62 7.96 -12.23
C SER A 387 0.83 6.85 -11.21
N LEU A 388 0.65 7.14 -9.91
CA LEU A 388 0.76 6.13 -8.84
C LEU A 388 -0.24 4.98 -9.03
N GLU A 389 -1.49 5.28 -9.38
CA GLU A 389 -2.52 4.27 -9.67
C GLU A 389 -2.11 3.39 -10.87
N TRP A 390 -1.63 4.02 -11.93
CA TRP A 390 -1.14 3.34 -13.14
C TRP A 390 0.08 2.46 -12.84
N GLU A 391 1.05 3.00 -12.14
CA GLU A 391 2.30 2.33 -11.78
C GLU A 391 2.03 1.09 -10.89
N ALA A 392 1.16 1.24 -9.89
CA ALA A 392 0.75 0.12 -9.05
C ALA A 392 0.03 -0.97 -9.84
N ARG A 393 -0.88 -0.57 -10.73
CA ARG A 393 -1.65 -1.52 -11.58
C ARG A 393 -0.78 -2.32 -12.53
N HIS A 394 0.33 -1.74 -12.99
CA HIS A 394 1.25 -2.36 -13.95
C HIS A 394 2.51 -2.94 -13.30
N ASN A 395 2.58 -2.93 -11.96
CA ASN A 395 3.77 -3.33 -11.21
C ASN A 395 5.04 -2.59 -11.66
N ILE A 396 4.88 -1.31 -11.97
CA ILE A 396 6.00 -0.41 -12.23
C ILE A 396 6.52 0.04 -10.88
N ASP A 397 7.66 -0.48 -10.51
CA ASP A 397 8.33 -0.11 -9.26
C ASP A 397 9.67 0.57 -9.57
N TRP A 398 10.08 1.39 -8.64
CA TRP A 398 11.36 2.07 -8.65
C TRP A 398 11.94 2.06 -7.25
N PHE A 399 13.22 1.85 -7.17
CA PHE A 399 13.92 1.73 -5.89
C PHE A 399 15.09 2.72 -5.88
N PRO A 400 15.17 3.62 -4.88
CA PRO A 400 16.32 4.49 -4.73
C PRO A 400 17.59 3.67 -4.53
N SER A 401 18.72 4.19 -5.04
CA SER A 401 20.03 3.54 -4.82
C SER A 401 20.31 3.43 -3.34
N ARG A 402 20.68 2.22 -2.90
CA ARG A 402 21.05 1.91 -1.53
C ARG A 402 22.54 1.61 -1.41
N GLU A 403 23.32 1.96 -2.43
CA GLU A 403 24.78 1.78 -2.44
C GLU A 403 25.44 2.56 -1.29
N GLY A 404 26.32 1.89 -0.56
CA GLY A 404 26.99 2.47 0.60
C GLY A 404 26.19 2.48 1.91
N LEU A 405 24.90 2.11 1.89
CA LEU A 405 24.14 1.96 3.13
C LEU A 405 24.59 0.70 3.90
N PRO A 406 24.62 0.75 5.24
CA PRO A 406 24.99 -0.39 6.04
C PRO A 406 23.88 -1.45 6.00
N ILE A 407 24.27 -2.72 5.80
CA ILE A 407 23.35 -3.86 5.83
C ILE A 407 22.87 -4.14 7.27
N ALA A 408 21.74 -4.83 7.41
CA ALA A 408 21.12 -5.16 8.71
C ALA A 408 22.10 -5.94 9.62
N PHE A 409 22.76 -6.96 9.06
CA PHE A 409 23.81 -7.78 9.70
C PHE A 409 24.55 -8.58 8.62
N GLU A 410 25.67 -9.15 8.95
CA GLU A 410 26.41 -10.04 8.04
C GLU A 410 25.56 -11.26 7.66
N GLY A 411 25.34 -11.48 6.37
CA GLY A 411 24.45 -12.52 5.83
C GLY A 411 23.00 -12.07 5.65
N ALA A 412 22.68 -10.78 5.83
CA ALA A 412 21.38 -10.23 5.42
C ALA A 412 21.31 -10.13 3.90
N GLU A 413 20.25 -10.71 3.30
CA GLU A 413 20.04 -10.75 1.86
C GLU A 413 18.62 -10.29 1.50
N GLY A 414 18.34 -10.11 0.19
CA GLY A 414 17.02 -9.74 -0.31
C GLY A 414 16.57 -8.33 0.04
N CYS A 415 15.30 -8.06 -0.15
CA CYS A 415 14.72 -6.72 -0.10
C CYS A 415 14.78 -6.04 1.28
N GLY A 416 14.79 -6.82 2.37
CA GLY A 416 14.94 -6.34 3.75
C GLY A 416 16.38 -6.07 4.18
N LYS A 417 17.35 -6.32 3.31
CA LYS A 417 18.81 -6.27 3.63
C LYS A 417 19.27 -4.99 4.32
N TYR A 418 18.62 -3.87 4.05
CA TYR A 418 18.99 -2.56 4.58
C TYR A 418 18.12 -2.11 5.77
N SER A 419 17.40 -3.03 6.41
CA SER A 419 16.68 -2.73 7.64
C SER A 419 17.64 -2.21 8.71
N VAL A 420 17.29 -1.08 9.33
CA VAL A 420 18.18 -0.42 10.30
C VAL A 420 18.13 -1.11 11.66
N GLY A 421 16.95 -1.63 12.04
CA GLY A 421 16.74 -2.18 13.38
C GLY A 421 17.04 -1.16 14.48
N GLY A 422 17.51 -1.65 15.61
CA GLY A 422 17.85 -0.84 16.79
C GLY A 422 19.26 -0.20 16.75
N ARG A 423 19.89 -0.10 15.58
CA ARG A 423 21.27 0.39 15.46
C ARG A 423 21.43 1.79 16.06
N GLY A 424 22.45 1.94 16.90
CA GLY A 424 22.77 3.20 17.58
C GLY A 424 21.83 3.54 18.75
N GLY A 425 20.87 2.68 19.06
CA GLY A 425 19.91 2.86 20.14
C GLY A 425 20.35 2.25 21.46
N LYS A 426 19.40 2.23 22.41
CA LYS A 426 19.59 1.68 23.76
C LYS A 426 19.60 0.15 23.74
N GLU A 427 20.47 -0.45 24.54
CA GLU A 427 20.45 -1.89 24.79
C GLU A 427 19.51 -2.22 25.97
N TYR A 428 18.67 -3.26 25.77
CA TYR A 428 17.83 -3.85 26.79
C TYR A 428 18.22 -5.32 26.98
N VAL A 429 18.64 -5.69 28.17
CA VAL A 429 18.99 -7.06 28.50
C VAL A 429 17.80 -7.73 29.18
N VAL A 430 17.28 -8.79 28.58
CA VAL A 430 16.21 -9.59 29.18
C VAL A 430 16.82 -10.53 30.22
N THR A 431 16.45 -10.31 31.48
CA THR A 431 16.95 -11.04 32.66
C THR A 431 15.85 -11.87 33.34
N SER A 432 14.61 -11.76 32.86
CA SER A 432 13.44 -12.47 33.40
C SER A 432 12.64 -13.12 32.28
N LEU A 433 12.12 -14.33 32.51
CA LEU A 433 11.19 -15.03 31.62
C LEU A 433 9.71 -14.65 31.86
N ALA A 434 9.42 -13.77 32.83
CA ALA A 434 8.08 -13.27 33.10
C ALA A 434 7.59 -12.39 31.95
N ASP A 435 6.25 -12.26 31.80
CA ASP A 435 5.57 -11.41 30.81
C ASP A 435 4.63 -10.41 31.52
N ASP A 436 5.14 -9.69 32.52
CA ASP A 436 4.38 -8.74 33.32
C ASP A 436 4.69 -7.25 33.04
N GLY A 437 5.54 -6.99 32.04
CA GLY A 437 5.92 -5.64 31.64
C GLY A 437 6.93 -4.98 32.57
N SER A 438 7.41 -5.68 33.61
CA SER A 438 8.43 -5.15 34.52
C SER A 438 9.79 -5.05 33.83
N GLU A 439 10.68 -4.20 34.36
CA GLU A 439 12.06 -4.06 33.89
C GLU A 439 12.78 -5.41 33.86
N GLY A 440 13.52 -5.67 32.77
CA GLY A 440 14.18 -6.94 32.52
C GLY A 440 13.30 -8.00 31.85
N THR A 441 12.02 -7.73 31.54
CA THR A 441 11.18 -8.62 30.73
C THR A 441 11.25 -8.27 29.24
N LEU A 442 10.95 -9.24 28.37
CA LEU A 442 10.89 -9.02 26.93
C LEU A 442 9.83 -7.96 26.56
N ARG A 443 8.65 -8.01 27.17
CA ARG A 443 7.55 -7.07 26.92
C ARG A 443 7.98 -5.63 27.20
N HIS A 444 8.58 -5.38 28.35
CA HIS A 444 9.11 -4.05 28.70
C HIS A 444 10.04 -3.49 27.63
N ALA A 445 10.96 -4.32 27.14
CA ALA A 445 11.94 -3.91 26.12
C ALA A 445 11.29 -3.70 24.73
N VAL A 446 10.30 -4.51 24.37
CA VAL A 446 9.55 -4.39 23.10
C VAL A 446 8.68 -3.13 23.09
N GLU A 447 8.03 -2.81 24.20
CA GLU A 447 7.13 -1.64 24.32
C GLU A 447 7.85 -0.31 24.51
N ALA A 448 9.15 -0.33 24.77
CA ALA A 448 9.96 0.87 24.88
C ALA A 448 9.97 1.65 23.54
N GLU A 449 10.13 2.95 23.63
CA GLU A 449 10.22 3.87 22.48
C GLU A 449 11.67 4.11 22.04
N GLY A 450 11.82 4.52 20.79
CA GLY A 450 13.10 4.84 20.15
C GLY A 450 13.92 3.62 19.72
N PRO A 451 15.07 3.85 19.04
CA PRO A 451 15.96 2.79 18.57
C PRO A 451 16.47 1.93 19.74
N ARG A 452 16.36 0.60 19.60
CA ARG A 452 16.74 -0.31 20.70
C ARG A 452 17.13 -1.71 20.23
N THR A 453 18.10 -2.28 20.92
CA THR A 453 18.53 -3.67 20.70
C THR A 453 18.22 -4.50 21.96
N ILE A 454 17.55 -5.62 21.78
CA ILE A 454 17.20 -6.54 22.86
C ILE A 454 18.13 -7.76 22.82
N THR A 455 18.81 -8.02 23.93
CA THR A 455 19.65 -9.19 24.17
C THR A 455 19.11 -10.00 25.37
N PHE A 456 19.60 -11.21 25.57
CA PHE A 456 19.08 -12.12 26.60
C PHE A 456 20.20 -12.67 27.47
N ASP A 457 20.04 -12.58 28.78
CA ASP A 457 20.91 -13.17 29.79
C ASP A 457 20.25 -14.39 30.49
N VAL A 458 19.04 -14.74 30.02
CA VAL A 458 18.26 -15.90 30.46
C VAL A 458 17.93 -16.81 29.29
N SER A 459 17.57 -18.05 29.56
CA SER A 459 17.05 -19.01 28.56
C SER A 459 15.87 -19.79 29.09
N GLY A 460 14.93 -20.09 28.22
CA GLY A 460 13.71 -20.83 28.55
C GLY A 460 12.50 -20.39 27.75
N ASP A 461 11.34 -20.74 28.26
CA ASP A 461 10.06 -20.41 27.66
C ASP A 461 9.52 -19.12 28.30
N ILE A 462 9.17 -18.14 27.48
CA ILE A 462 8.42 -16.93 27.88
C ILE A 462 6.95 -17.19 27.55
N HIS A 463 6.16 -17.36 28.60
CA HIS A 463 4.71 -17.57 28.49
C HIS A 463 4.00 -16.22 28.44
N LEU A 464 3.60 -15.79 27.25
CA LEU A 464 2.91 -14.52 27.04
C LEU A 464 1.52 -14.56 27.70
N ARG A 465 1.14 -13.46 28.36
CA ARG A 465 -0.19 -13.26 28.95
C ARG A 465 -1.21 -12.72 27.97
N GLU A 466 -0.71 -12.02 26.95
CA GLU A 466 -1.47 -11.42 25.85
C GLU A 466 -0.57 -11.28 24.62
N PRO A 467 -1.11 -10.96 23.43
CA PRO A 467 -0.31 -10.74 22.22
C PRO A 467 0.86 -9.77 22.45
N LEU A 468 2.04 -10.13 21.96
CA LEU A 468 3.22 -9.25 21.96
C LEU A 468 3.23 -8.42 20.69
N ASN A 469 2.70 -7.20 20.78
CA ASN A 469 2.60 -6.29 19.64
C ASN A 469 3.84 -5.38 19.54
N ILE A 470 4.59 -5.50 18.43
CA ILE A 470 5.74 -4.65 18.11
C ILE A 470 5.21 -3.44 17.32
N ARG A 471 4.97 -2.32 18.00
CA ARG A 471 4.39 -1.08 17.44
C ARG A 471 5.39 0.05 17.30
N ASN A 472 6.50 0.01 18.04
CA ASN A 472 7.52 1.05 18.04
C ASN A 472 8.66 0.66 17.09
N PRO A 473 9.02 1.51 16.12
CA PRO A 473 10.03 1.20 15.10
C PRO A 473 11.46 1.14 15.66
N TYR A 474 12.39 0.77 14.79
CA TYR A 474 13.82 0.69 15.06
C TYR A 474 14.17 -0.28 16.18
N LEU A 475 13.75 -1.54 16.02
CA LEU A 475 13.96 -2.61 16.99
C LEU A 475 14.84 -3.73 16.41
N THR A 476 15.82 -4.19 17.19
CA THR A 476 16.55 -5.45 16.92
C THR A 476 16.38 -6.40 18.11
N ILE A 477 15.98 -7.66 17.86
CA ILE A 477 15.93 -8.73 18.87
C ILE A 477 16.92 -9.82 18.49
N LEU A 478 17.91 -10.06 19.36
CA LEU A 478 19.01 -10.99 19.15
C LEU A 478 18.86 -12.25 20.00
N GLY A 479 18.03 -13.19 19.57
CA GLY A 479 17.80 -14.47 20.29
C GLY A 479 19.04 -15.35 20.45
N GLN A 480 20.05 -15.19 19.59
CA GLN A 480 21.33 -15.90 19.67
C GLN A 480 22.17 -15.53 20.89
N THR A 481 21.94 -14.41 21.56
CA THR A 481 22.63 -13.99 22.78
C THR A 481 22.20 -14.82 24.00
N ALA A 482 21.00 -15.38 23.97
CA ALA A 482 20.47 -16.18 25.07
C ALA A 482 21.38 -17.37 25.41
N PRO A 483 21.67 -17.60 26.69
CA PRO A 483 22.46 -18.78 27.13
C PRO A 483 21.66 -20.08 26.93
N GLY A 484 22.25 -21.20 27.30
CA GLY A 484 21.61 -22.52 27.45
C GLY A 484 20.84 -22.97 26.21
N LYS A 485 19.52 -23.14 26.33
CA LYS A 485 18.64 -23.62 25.23
C LYS A 485 18.10 -22.52 24.33
N GLY A 486 18.44 -21.25 24.59
CA GLY A 486 17.85 -20.09 23.87
C GLY A 486 16.43 -19.76 24.36
N ILE A 487 15.73 -18.92 23.62
CA ILE A 487 14.39 -18.41 24.00
C ILE A 487 13.29 -19.04 23.13
N THR A 488 12.21 -19.43 23.78
CA THR A 488 10.93 -19.80 23.12
C THR A 488 9.81 -18.91 23.65
N ILE A 489 9.06 -18.28 22.75
CA ILE A 489 7.85 -17.49 23.06
C ILE A 489 6.63 -18.40 22.86
N ARG A 490 5.69 -18.39 23.82
CA ARG A 490 4.54 -19.31 23.87
C ARG A 490 3.23 -18.61 24.19
N ASP A 491 2.14 -19.32 23.97
CA ASP A 491 0.77 -19.07 24.42
C ASP A 491 0.04 -17.97 23.64
N HIS A 492 0.70 -16.88 23.29
CA HIS A 492 0.14 -15.83 22.44
C HIS A 492 1.08 -15.49 21.29
N ASN A 493 0.55 -14.79 20.29
CA ASN A 493 1.28 -14.43 19.09
C ASN A 493 2.22 -13.24 19.25
N VAL A 494 3.20 -13.17 18.35
CA VAL A 494 4.01 -11.97 18.09
C VAL A 494 3.49 -11.29 16.83
N PHE A 495 3.15 -10.00 16.92
CA PHE A 495 2.60 -9.27 15.80
C PHE A 495 3.34 -7.94 15.55
N ILE A 496 3.75 -7.70 14.30
CA ILE A 496 4.63 -6.58 13.92
C ILE A 496 3.84 -5.59 13.07
N THR A 497 3.78 -4.34 13.52
CA THR A 497 3.23 -3.20 12.76
C THR A 497 4.18 -2.01 12.72
N ALA A 498 5.46 -2.23 13.03
CA ALA A 498 6.48 -1.20 13.11
C ALA A 498 7.54 -1.38 12.03
N ASP A 499 8.05 -0.26 11.52
CA ASP A 499 9.12 -0.23 10.55
C ASP A 499 10.50 -0.52 11.17
N HIS A 500 11.44 -0.98 10.35
CA HIS A 500 12.82 -1.23 10.76
C HIS A 500 12.95 -2.20 11.94
N VAL A 501 12.33 -3.39 11.80
CA VAL A 501 12.38 -4.45 12.81
C VAL A 501 13.27 -5.60 12.33
N ILE A 502 14.20 -6.04 13.19
CA ILE A 502 15.07 -7.19 12.96
C ILE A 502 14.85 -8.21 14.08
N ILE A 503 14.46 -9.45 13.75
CA ILE A 503 14.29 -10.54 14.72
C ILE A 503 15.14 -11.73 14.29
N ARG A 504 15.99 -12.24 15.19
CA ARG A 504 16.91 -13.32 14.87
C ARG A 504 16.93 -14.42 15.95
N TYR A 505 16.98 -15.67 15.50
CA TYR A 505 17.23 -16.86 16.33
C TYR A 505 16.24 -17.08 17.48
N LEU A 506 14.99 -16.67 17.35
CA LEU A 506 13.91 -16.94 18.29
C LEU A 506 13.08 -18.15 17.87
N ARG A 507 12.48 -18.81 18.84
CA ARG A 507 11.38 -19.77 18.61
C ARG A 507 10.06 -19.15 19.03
N MET A 508 9.05 -19.20 18.18
CA MET A 508 7.68 -18.78 18.44
C MET A 508 6.80 -20.00 18.28
N ARG A 509 6.33 -20.55 19.40
CA ARG A 509 5.55 -21.81 19.46
C ARG A 509 4.28 -21.57 20.25
N LEU A 510 3.21 -21.10 19.54
CA LEU A 510 1.97 -20.66 20.16
C LEU A 510 1.41 -21.72 21.13
N GLY A 511 1.02 -22.86 20.62
CA GLY A 511 0.36 -23.92 21.40
C GLY A 511 -1.12 -23.63 21.68
N THR A 512 -1.76 -24.54 22.47
CA THR A 512 -3.19 -24.44 22.75
C THR A 512 -3.51 -23.95 24.18
N ALA A 513 -2.48 -23.65 25.00
CA ALA A 513 -2.67 -23.35 26.42
C ALA A 513 -3.54 -22.12 26.69
N ALA A 514 -3.42 -21.06 25.86
CA ALA A 514 -4.22 -19.84 25.98
C ALA A 514 -5.63 -19.96 25.37
N GLY A 515 -5.92 -21.02 24.61
CA GLY A 515 -7.21 -21.20 23.94
C GLY A 515 -7.54 -20.17 22.88
N VAL A 516 -6.53 -19.50 22.32
CA VAL A 516 -6.69 -18.44 21.31
C VAL A 516 -6.59 -19.00 19.90
N GLU A 517 -7.34 -18.41 18.96
CA GLU A 517 -7.20 -18.63 17.53
C GLU A 517 -6.29 -17.54 16.98
N ALA A 518 -5.05 -17.90 16.59
CA ALA A 518 -4.05 -16.93 16.15
C ALA A 518 -2.93 -17.56 15.32
N ASP A 519 -2.29 -16.69 14.49
CA ASP A 519 -0.98 -16.97 13.91
C ASP A 519 0.10 -16.94 15.01
N ALA A 520 1.18 -17.69 14.87
CA ALA A 520 2.27 -17.59 15.84
C ALA A 520 3.12 -16.34 15.62
N LEU A 521 3.35 -15.94 14.35
CA LEU A 521 4.02 -14.70 13.97
C LEU A 521 3.31 -14.04 12.78
N GLY A 522 3.06 -12.74 12.87
CA GLY A 522 2.49 -11.96 11.78
C GLY A 522 3.12 -10.58 11.62
N ALA A 523 3.08 -10.05 10.38
CA ALA A 523 3.47 -8.66 10.10
C ALA A 523 2.50 -8.03 9.10
N ARG A 524 2.11 -6.78 9.37
CA ARG A 524 1.23 -5.95 8.54
C ARG A 524 1.61 -4.47 8.67
N HIS A 525 1.31 -3.66 7.66
CA HIS A 525 1.43 -2.21 7.67
C HIS A 525 2.83 -1.71 8.11
N CYS A 526 3.88 -2.41 7.70
CA CYS A 526 5.26 -2.07 8.06
C CYS A 526 6.22 -2.25 6.88
N ARG A 527 7.41 -1.66 7.01
CA ARG A 527 8.50 -1.75 6.03
C ARG A 527 9.82 -2.09 6.70
N HIS A 528 10.80 -2.50 5.89
CA HIS A 528 12.15 -2.78 6.38
C HIS A 528 12.19 -3.83 7.49
N LEU A 529 11.54 -4.97 7.20
CA LEU A 529 11.48 -6.09 8.12
C LEU A 529 12.53 -7.13 7.77
N MET A 530 13.19 -7.67 8.78
CA MET A 530 14.18 -8.76 8.65
C MET A 530 13.90 -9.83 9.68
N ILE A 531 13.37 -10.98 9.27
CA ILE A 531 13.19 -12.17 10.13
C ILE A 531 14.19 -13.22 9.69
N ASP A 532 15.10 -13.59 10.59
CA ASP A 532 16.24 -14.41 10.26
C ASP A 532 16.44 -15.57 11.26
N HIS A 533 16.60 -16.79 10.76
CA HIS A 533 16.88 -17.99 11.58
C HIS A 533 15.88 -18.19 12.72
N CYS A 534 14.60 -17.97 12.50
CA CYS A 534 13.54 -18.22 13.50
C CYS A 534 12.86 -19.58 13.28
N SER A 535 12.37 -20.20 14.36
CA SER A 535 11.53 -21.41 14.29
C SER A 535 10.13 -21.07 14.74
N ILE A 536 9.14 -21.26 13.87
CA ILE A 536 7.76 -20.83 14.05
C ILE A 536 6.85 -22.04 13.91
N SER A 537 6.06 -22.33 14.94
CA SER A 537 5.25 -23.55 14.95
C SER A 537 4.09 -23.51 15.94
N TRP A 538 3.22 -24.53 15.83
CA TRP A 538 2.11 -24.81 16.74
C TRP A 538 1.06 -23.71 16.80
N ALA A 539 0.93 -22.94 15.71
CA ALA A 539 -0.18 -22.01 15.60
C ALA A 539 -1.52 -22.73 15.50
N THR A 540 -2.55 -22.05 15.93
CA THR A 540 -3.93 -22.53 15.90
C THR A 540 -4.68 -22.03 14.66
N ASP A 541 -4.10 -21.09 13.91
CA ASP A 541 -4.48 -20.61 12.57
C ASP A 541 -3.30 -20.85 11.61
N GLU A 542 -2.51 -19.86 11.23
CA GLU A 542 -1.28 -20.01 10.44
C GLU A 542 -0.03 -19.89 11.32
N ASN A 543 1.01 -20.66 10.98
CA ASN A 543 2.28 -20.49 11.70
C ASN A 543 2.89 -19.10 11.50
N ALA A 544 2.93 -18.58 10.25
CA ALA A 544 3.55 -17.30 9.93
C ALA A 544 2.87 -16.64 8.74
N SER A 545 2.22 -15.49 8.94
CA SER A 545 1.57 -14.77 7.86
C SER A 545 2.13 -13.37 7.66
N PHE A 546 2.61 -13.11 6.43
CA PHE A 546 3.30 -11.89 6.03
C PHE A 546 2.68 -11.36 4.73
N TYR A 547 1.88 -10.32 4.83
CA TYR A 547 1.28 -9.60 3.69
C TYR A 547 0.91 -8.19 4.10
N ASN A 548 0.52 -7.34 3.16
CA ASN A 548 0.21 -5.94 3.43
C ASN A 548 1.39 -5.21 4.13
N PHE A 549 2.59 -5.40 3.58
CA PHE A 549 3.85 -4.83 4.05
C PHE A 549 4.85 -4.73 2.89
N ALA A 550 5.99 -4.06 3.07
CA ALA A 550 6.95 -3.86 1.99
C ALA A 550 8.42 -3.94 2.46
N ASP A 551 9.35 -4.05 1.49
CA ASP A 551 10.80 -3.92 1.69
C ASP A 551 11.34 -4.88 2.77
N ALA A 552 10.98 -6.16 2.65
CA ALA A 552 11.21 -7.12 3.72
C ALA A 552 11.89 -8.40 3.24
N THR A 553 12.55 -9.08 4.18
CA THR A 553 13.09 -10.43 3.97
C THR A 553 12.76 -11.35 5.15
N ILE A 554 12.27 -12.55 4.82
CA ILE A 554 12.13 -13.67 5.75
C ILE A 554 13.06 -14.77 5.24
N GLN A 555 14.14 -15.03 5.98
CA GLN A 555 15.18 -15.96 5.54
C GLN A 555 15.53 -16.99 6.60
N TRP A 556 15.94 -18.18 6.16
CA TRP A 556 16.48 -19.25 7.00
C TRP A 556 15.58 -19.66 8.17
N CYS A 557 14.25 -19.54 8.02
CA CYS A 557 13.29 -19.90 9.06
C CYS A 557 12.78 -21.33 8.90
N ILE A 558 12.33 -21.94 10.00
CA ILE A 558 11.53 -23.17 10.00
C ILE A 558 10.08 -22.80 10.32
N ILE A 559 9.17 -23.14 9.43
CA ILE A 559 7.72 -22.95 9.56
C ILE A 559 7.08 -24.34 9.59
N SER A 560 6.69 -24.83 10.76
CA SER A 560 6.35 -26.25 10.87
C SER A 560 5.25 -26.56 11.88
N GLU A 561 4.56 -27.68 11.64
CA GLU A 561 3.63 -28.27 12.60
C GLU A 561 2.53 -27.29 13.10
N ALA A 562 1.87 -26.59 12.19
CA ALA A 562 0.65 -25.87 12.52
C ALA A 562 -0.41 -26.88 13.01
N LEU A 563 -1.14 -26.54 14.07
CA LEU A 563 -2.07 -27.45 14.76
C LEU A 563 -3.36 -27.64 13.95
N ASN A 564 -3.53 -28.83 13.36
CA ASN A 564 -4.54 -29.04 12.31
C ASN A 564 -5.98 -29.19 12.84
N ALA A 565 -6.19 -29.80 13.99
CA ALA A 565 -7.50 -29.94 14.63
C ALA A 565 -7.45 -29.41 16.07
N SER A 566 -7.27 -28.10 16.17
CA SER A 566 -7.10 -27.35 17.42
C SER A 566 -8.37 -26.55 17.80
N VAL A 567 -8.21 -25.38 18.39
CA VAL A 567 -9.29 -24.49 18.85
C VAL A 567 -9.93 -23.65 17.76
N HIS A 568 -9.48 -23.73 16.52
CA HIS A 568 -9.95 -22.89 15.42
C HIS A 568 -11.45 -23.13 15.12
N HIS A 569 -12.24 -22.05 15.01
CA HIS A 569 -13.71 -22.11 14.82
C HIS A 569 -14.13 -22.82 13.52
N LYS A 570 -13.31 -22.82 12.46
CA LYS A 570 -13.55 -23.55 11.20
C LYS A 570 -13.17 -25.04 11.27
N GLY A 571 -12.74 -25.54 12.44
CA GLY A 571 -12.28 -26.90 12.60
C GLY A 571 -10.86 -27.13 12.11
N ARG A 572 -10.63 -28.05 11.17
CA ARG A 572 -9.27 -28.38 10.70
C ARG A 572 -8.61 -27.22 9.96
N HIS A 573 -7.53 -26.67 10.54
CA HIS A 573 -6.89 -25.44 10.06
C HIS A 573 -5.37 -25.39 10.36
N GLY A 574 -4.64 -26.45 10.07
CA GLY A 574 -3.19 -26.53 10.33
C GLY A 574 -2.36 -26.00 9.14
N TYR A 575 -2.12 -24.68 9.08
CA TYR A 575 -1.57 -24.03 7.89
C TYR A 575 -0.23 -23.34 8.12
N GLY A 576 0.63 -23.32 7.05
CA GLY A 576 1.93 -22.69 7.09
C GLY A 576 1.85 -21.17 7.17
N GLY A 577 1.20 -20.50 6.21
CA GLY A 577 1.03 -19.05 6.25
C GLY A 577 0.56 -18.43 4.93
N ILE A 578 0.09 -17.18 5.01
CA ILE A 578 -0.21 -16.34 3.85
C ILE A 578 0.97 -15.40 3.64
N TRP A 579 1.61 -15.45 2.46
CA TRP A 579 2.81 -14.71 2.13
C TRP A 579 2.62 -13.84 0.90
N GLY A 580 2.88 -12.55 1.03
CA GLY A 580 2.69 -11.55 -0.02
C GLY A 580 3.44 -10.27 0.31
N GLY A 581 2.99 -9.13 -0.23
CA GLY A 581 3.59 -7.83 0.00
C GLY A 581 4.15 -7.17 -1.26
N ARG A 582 4.98 -6.16 -1.10
CA ARG A 582 5.66 -5.44 -2.17
C ARG A 582 7.16 -5.37 -1.93
N ASN A 583 7.96 -5.76 -2.93
CA ASN A 583 9.41 -5.79 -2.81
C ASN A 583 9.84 -6.64 -1.60
N VAL A 584 9.48 -7.93 -1.65
CA VAL A 584 9.68 -8.87 -0.53
C VAL A 584 10.42 -10.11 -0.99
N SER A 585 11.40 -10.56 -0.20
CA SER A 585 12.17 -11.77 -0.45
C SER A 585 11.90 -12.81 0.64
N PHE A 586 11.42 -13.98 0.23
CA PHE A 586 11.25 -15.16 1.06
C PHE A 586 12.20 -16.25 0.59
N HIS A 587 13.29 -16.53 1.32
CA HIS A 587 14.29 -17.45 0.83
C HIS A 587 14.90 -18.35 1.90
N HIS A 588 15.35 -19.52 1.46
CA HIS A 588 16.01 -20.52 2.31
C HIS A 588 15.21 -20.92 3.56
N ASN A 589 13.86 -20.85 3.48
CA ASN A 589 13.00 -21.28 4.57
C ASN A 589 12.59 -22.75 4.39
N LEU A 590 12.33 -23.42 5.50
CA LEU A 590 11.79 -24.78 5.55
C LEU A 590 10.32 -24.73 5.97
N PHE A 591 9.42 -25.11 5.10
CA PHE A 591 8.06 -25.48 5.46
C PHE A 591 7.99 -26.99 5.65
N ALA A 592 7.53 -27.45 6.82
CA ALA A 592 7.44 -28.89 7.09
C ALA A 592 6.22 -29.23 7.93
N HIS A 593 5.50 -30.30 7.55
CA HIS A 593 4.41 -30.85 8.31
C HIS A 593 3.20 -29.90 8.53
N ASN A 594 2.92 -29.03 7.59
CA ASN A 594 1.70 -28.22 7.58
C ASN A 594 0.70 -28.78 6.57
N ASN A 595 -0.58 -28.78 6.91
CA ASN A 595 -1.60 -29.36 6.07
C ASN A 595 -1.76 -28.64 4.71
N SER A 596 -1.61 -27.30 4.71
CA SER A 596 -1.72 -26.45 3.53
C SER A 596 -1.00 -25.12 3.74
N ARG A 597 -1.06 -24.20 2.77
CA ARG A 597 -0.46 -22.86 2.82
C ARG A 597 1.06 -22.88 3.08
N ASN A 598 1.82 -23.50 2.18
CA ASN A 598 3.29 -23.63 2.32
C ASN A 598 4.10 -22.84 1.25
N PRO A 599 3.80 -21.55 1.01
CA PRO A 599 2.72 -20.75 1.56
C PRO A 599 1.44 -20.74 0.71
N ARG A 600 0.38 -20.04 1.15
CA ARG A 600 -0.58 -19.39 0.29
C ARG A 600 -0.02 -18.02 -0.12
N PHE A 601 0.07 -17.73 -1.40
CA PHE A 601 0.34 -16.37 -1.85
C PHE A 601 -0.89 -15.47 -1.62
N ASP A 602 -0.65 -14.19 -1.38
CA ASP A 602 -1.68 -13.22 -1.03
C ASP A 602 -2.67 -12.93 -2.17
N HIS A 603 -3.72 -12.19 -1.85
CA HIS A 603 -4.73 -11.74 -2.82
C HIS A 603 -5.26 -10.34 -2.45
N PRO A 604 -5.85 -9.59 -3.42
CA PRO A 604 -6.18 -8.17 -3.21
C PRO A 604 -7.13 -7.92 -2.03
N LYS A 605 -8.07 -8.83 -1.73
CA LYS A 605 -9.04 -8.65 -0.62
C LYS A 605 -8.44 -8.75 0.78
N LEU A 606 -7.14 -9.03 0.91
CA LEU A 606 -6.41 -8.94 2.19
C LEU A 606 -5.90 -7.52 2.49
N TYR A 607 -6.02 -6.62 1.55
CA TYR A 607 -5.55 -5.24 1.64
C TYR A 607 -6.72 -4.29 1.83
N TRP A 608 -6.56 -3.30 2.66
CA TRP A 608 -7.61 -2.34 2.97
C TRP A 608 -7.30 -0.96 2.39
N ASP A 609 -8.34 -0.27 1.95
CA ASP A 609 -8.26 1.12 1.48
C ASP A 609 -7.11 1.30 0.43
N ASN A 610 -6.14 2.15 0.72
CA ASN A 610 -5.00 2.44 -0.16
C ASN A 610 -3.81 1.48 0.01
N ASP A 611 -3.91 0.46 0.84
CA ASP A 611 -2.81 -0.48 1.11
C ASP A 611 -2.33 -1.22 -0.15
N LEU A 612 -3.24 -1.55 -1.07
CA LEU A 612 -2.86 -2.11 -2.38
C LEU A 612 -1.85 -1.23 -3.11
N LEU A 613 -2.03 0.10 -3.04
CA LEU A 613 -1.15 1.06 -3.68
C LEU A 613 0.27 1.04 -3.08
N HIS A 614 0.38 0.82 -1.77
CA HIS A 614 1.65 0.95 -1.04
C HIS A 614 2.35 -0.37 -0.77
N TYR A 615 1.60 -1.44 -0.54
CA TYR A 615 2.11 -2.69 0.03
C TYR A 615 1.93 -3.91 -0.87
N ARG A 616 1.43 -3.76 -2.11
CA ARG A 616 1.32 -4.87 -3.04
C ARG A 616 2.17 -4.68 -4.28
N GLY A 617 2.95 -5.71 -4.64
CA GLY A 617 3.86 -5.71 -5.79
C GLY A 617 4.60 -7.04 -5.91
N THR A 618 5.86 -7.00 -6.31
CA THR A 618 6.67 -8.20 -6.55
C THR A 618 7.04 -8.94 -5.26
N VAL A 619 6.83 -10.24 -5.27
CA VAL A 619 7.21 -11.19 -4.23
C VAL A 619 8.19 -12.22 -4.77
N GLU A 620 9.32 -12.43 -4.10
CA GLU A 620 10.27 -13.48 -4.40
C GLU A 620 10.12 -14.66 -3.43
N PHE A 621 9.96 -15.86 -3.96
CA PHE A 621 9.98 -17.13 -3.24
C PHE A 621 11.09 -18.00 -3.82
N VAL A 622 12.27 -17.98 -3.19
CA VAL A 622 13.53 -18.48 -3.78
C VAL A 622 14.23 -19.44 -2.84
N ASN A 623 14.67 -20.60 -3.35
CA ASN A 623 15.46 -21.58 -2.60
C ASN A 623 14.82 -22.07 -1.28
N ASN A 624 13.49 -22.05 -1.18
CA ASN A 624 12.81 -22.62 -0.03
C ASN A 624 12.63 -24.14 -0.18
N VAL A 625 12.44 -24.82 0.94
CA VAL A 625 12.14 -26.25 0.99
C VAL A 625 10.74 -26.44 1.52
N VAL A 626 9.92 -27.23 0.81
CA VAL A 626 8.56 -27.59 1.24
C VAL A 626 8.46 -29.09 1.38
N TYR A 627 8.13 -29.56 2.57
CA TYR A 627 8.09 -30.99 2.92
C TYR A 627 6.78 -31.39 3.57
N ASN A 628 6.27 -32.57 3.19
CA ASN A 628 5.16 -33.28 3.83
C ASN A 628 3.90 -32.41 4.06
N TRP A 629 3.44 -31.73 3.00
CA TRP A 629 2.14 -31.06 3.00
C TRP A 629 0.99 -32.07 2.92
N GLY A 630 -0.16 -31.77 3.51
CA GLY A 630 -1.34 -32.65 3.47
C GLY A 630 -2.18 -32.44 2.22
N MET A 631 -2.74 -31.24 2.05
CA MET A 631 -3.67 -30.90 0.95
C MET A 631 -2.97 -30.19 -0.20
N LYS A 632 -2.32 -29.05 0.07
CA LYS A 632 -1.68 -28.23 -0.97
C LYS A 632 -0.31 -27.77 -0.51
N ALA A 633 0.67 -27.81 -1.42
CA ALA A 633 1.97 -27.22 -1.21
C ALA A 633 1.82 -25.70 -1.21
N ILE A 634 1.90 -25.05 -2.37
CA ILE A 634 1.65 -23.61 -2.52
C ILE A 634 0.43 -23.34 -3.41
N TYR A 635 -0.26 -22.22 -3.17
CA TYR A 635 -1.40 -21.80 -3.99
C TYR A 635 -1.72 -20.31 -3.83
N GLY A 636 -2.69 -19.82 -4.64
CA GLY A 636 -3.19 -18.45 -4.57
C GLY A 636 -2.41 -17.49 -5.47
N GLY A 637 -2.23 -16.25 -5.03
CA GLY A 637 -1.50 -15.22 -5.75
C GLY A 637 -2.34 -14.45 -6.75
N GLU A 638 -3.66 -14.45 -6.59
CA GLU A 638 -4.60 -13.76 -7.47
C GLU A 638 -4.20 -12.28 -7.63
N GLU A 639 -4.11 -11.80 -8.85
CA GLU A 639 -3.72 -10.44 -9.25
C GLU A 639 -2.32 -9.99 -8.75
N GLY A 640 -1.42 -10.91 -8.39
CA GLY A 640 -0.09 -10.57 -7.89
C GLY A 640 1.04 -10.91 -8.88
N TRP A 641 2.28 -10.59 -8.50
CA TRP A 641 3.50 -10.83 -9.27
C TRP A 641 4.50 -11.62 -8.43
N PHE A 642 4.82 -12.84 -8.87
CA PHE A 642 5.59 -13.79 -8.06
C PHE A 642 6.77 -14.36 -8.83
N ASN A 643 7.96 -14.27 -8.25
CA ASN A 643 9.16 -14.98 -8.68
C ASN A 643 9.28 -16.26 -7.87
N VAL A 644 9.02 -17.42 -8.46
CA VAL A 644 9.08 -18.73 -7.79
C VAL A 644 10.28 -19.50 -8.37
N ILE A 645 11.44 -19.41 -7.69
CA ILE A 645 12.72 -19.77 -8.27
C ILE A 645 13.45 -20.81 -7.42
N LYS A 646 13.85 -21.92 -8.04
CA LYS A 646 14.77 -22.93 -7.49
C LYS A 646 14.41 -23.41 -6.08
N ASN A 647 13.10 -23.54 -5.81
CA ASN A 647 12.62 -24.16 -4.58
C ASN A 647 12.65 -25.68 -4.67
N TYR A 648 12.69 -26.36 -3.54
CA TYR A 648 12.74 -27.81 -3.44
C TYR A 648 11.48 -28.36 -2.79
N PHE A 649 10.68 -29.12 -3.53
CA PHE A 649 9.44 -29.74 -3.08
C PHE A 649 9.66 -31.22 -2.84
N ARG A 650 9.46 -31.68 -1.61
CA ARG A 650 9.59 -33.08 -1.22
C ARG A 650 8.28 -33.58 -0.63
N PRO A 651 7.51 -34.42 -1.35
CA PRO A 651 6.37 -35.11 -0.76
C PRO A 651 6.78 -35.93 0.45
N GLY A 652 5.86 -36.10 1.39
CA GLY A 652 6.08 -36.88 2.59
C GLY A 652 4.89 -37.79 2.89
N PRO A 653 4.89 -38.48 4.06
CA PRO A 653 3.87 -39.49 4.39
C PRO A 653 2.42 -38.93 4.48
N ALA A 654 2.22 -37.62 4.69
CA ALA A 654 0.88 -37.00 4.69
C ALA A 654 0.45 -36.47 3.33
N THR A 655 1.36 -36.35 2.37
CA THR A 655 1.08 -35.72 1.08
C THR A 655 0.07 -36.57 0.28
N ARG A 656 -1.11 -36.00 0.03
CA ARG A 656 -2.21 -36.70 -0.63
C ARG A 656 -2.20 -36.55 -2.14
N ASN A 657 -1.84 -35.34 -2.62
CA ASN A 657 -1.78 -35.08 -4.04
C ASN A 657 -0.35 -35.33 -4.54
N LEU A 658 -0.13 -36.51 -5.03
CA LEU A 658 1.17 -36.97 -5.54
C LEU A 658 1.33 -36.76 -7.05
N ASP A 659 0.36 -36.10 -7.69
CA ASP A 659 0.37 -35.87 -9.14
C ASP A 659 1.42 -34.86 -9.62
N GLY A 660 2.32 -34.44 -8.72
CA GLY A 660 3.33 -33.42 -9.00
C GLY A 660 2.77 -31.99 -9.00
N GLU A 661 1.56 -31.83 -8.48
CA GLU A 661 0.94 -30.52 -8.32
C GLU A 661 1.51 -29.83 -7.08
N TRP A 662 2.41 -28.90 -7.30
CA TRP A 662 3.07 -28.13 -6.25
C TRP A 662 2.64 -26.67 -6.21
N LEU A 663 2.06 -26.15 -7.29
CA LEU A 663 1.51 -24.79 -7.36
C LEU A 663 0.09 -24.82 -7.93
N ASP A 664 -0.87 -24.33 -7.16
CA ASP A 664 -2.27 -24.15 -7.57
C ASP A 664 -2.58 -22.66 -7.75
N ILE A 665 -2.74 -22.21 -9.00
CA ILE A 665 -3.09 -20.84 -9.37
C ILE A 665 -4.58 -20.68 -9.70
N SER A 666 -5.43 -21.54 -9.16
CA SER A 666 -6.88 -21.40 -9.31
C SER A 666 -7.38 -20.13 -8.65
N THR A 667 -8.45 -19.59 -9.21
CA THR A 667 -9.12 -18.35 -8.75
C THR A 667 -10.45 -18.66 -8.10
N SER A 668 -10.96 -17.75 -7.28
CA SER A 668 -12.30 -17.87 -6.70
C SER A 668 -12.97 -16.50 -6.56
N GLU A 669 -14.30 -16.47 -6.61
CA GLU A 669 -15.10 -15.26 -6.39
C GLU A 669 -14.86 -14.62 -5.01
N THR A 670 -14.48 -15.44 -4.02
CA THR A 670 -14.19 -14.96 -2.66
C THR A 670 -12.87 -14.20 -2.56
N THR A 671 -11.97 -14.34 -3.53
CA THR A 671 -10.64 -13.70 -3.56
C THR A 671 -10.45 -12.79 -4.77
N SER A 672 -10.40 -13.35 -5.95
CA SER A 672 -10.44 -12.67 -7.25
C SER A 672 -10.56 -13.70 -8.37
N MET A 673 -11.24 -13.35 -9.46
CA MET A 673 -11.32 -14.18 -10.66
C MET A 673 -10.12 -13.99 -11.60
N ILE A 674 -9.17 -13.13 -11.26
CA ILE A 674 -7.98 -12.86 -12.05
C ILE A 674 -6.79 -13.63 -11.49
N LYS A 675 -6.13 -14.40 -12.35
CA LYS A 675 -4.92 -15.15 -11.99
C LYS A 675 -3.75 -14.20 -11.74
N GLY A 676 -2.87 -14.60 -10.83
CA GLY A 676 -1.57 -13.96 -10.67
C GLY A 676 -0.63 -14.25 -11.83
N ARG A 677 0.42 -13.49 -11.92
CA ARG A 677 1.51 -13.61 -12.89
C ARG A 677 2.75 -14.19 -12.20
N PHE A 678 3.30 -15.25 -12.76
CA PHE A 678 4.37 -16.01 -12.13
C PHE A 678 5.57 -16.13 -13.06
N TYR A 679 6.76 -15.75 -12.58
CA TYR A 679 8.02 -16.21 -13.16
C TYR A 679 8.45 -17.47 -12.41
N ILE A 680 8.44 -18.61 -13.09
CA ILE A 680 8.72 -19.93 -12.51
C ILE A 680 9.98 -20.49 -13.14
N HIS A 681 11.02 -20.72 -12.33
CA HIS A 681 12.31 -21.17 -12.85
C HIS A 681 13.04 -22.15 -11.92
N GLY A 682 13.52 -23.27 -12.44
CA GLY A 682 14.49 -24.15 -11.80
C GLY A 682 14.03 -24.87 -10.53
N ASN A 683 12.71 -24.91 -10.24
CA ASN A 683 12.20 -25.62 -9.08
C ASN A 683 12.36 -27.14 -9.22
N SER A 684 12.66 -27.82 -8.12
CA SER A 684 12.83 -29.28 -8.07
C SER A 684 11.72 -29.96 -7.28
N TYR A 685 11.20 -31.06 -7.80
CA TYR A 685 10.25 -31.93 -7.12
C TYR A 685 10.91 -33.28 -6.89
N ASP A 686 11.13 -33.63 -5.61
CA ASP A 686 11.81 -34.88 -5.23
C ASP A 686 10.82 -36.05 -5.14
N ILE A 687 10.88 -36.92 -6.10
CA ILE A 687 10.06 -38.15 -6.13
C ILE A 687 10.70 -39.31 -5.34
N SER A 688 11.96 -39.24 -4.93
CA SER A 688 12.66 -40.32 -4.25
C SER A 688 12.05 -40.70 -2.90
N ALA A 689 11.32 -39.78 -2.26
CA ALA A 689 10.59 -40.02 -1.02
C ALA A 689 9.30 -40.85 -1.20
N VAL A 690 8.91 -41.13 -2.44
CA VAL A 690 7.63 -41.79 -2.82
C VAL A 690 7.85 -43.17 -3.45
N GLU A 691 9.08 -43.53 -3.73
CA GLU A 691 9.40 -44.81 -4.39
C GLU A 691 8.98 -46.06 -3.60
N ASP A 692 8.89 -45.97 -2.26
CA ASP A 692 8.38 -47.06 -1.41
C ASP A 692 6.84 -47.17 -1.39
N GLY A 693 6.13 -46.28 -2.07
CA GLY A 693 4.66 -46.17 -2.05
C GLY A 693 3.95 -46.37 -3.42
N GLY A 694 4.63 -46.85 -4.47
CA GLY A 694 3.97 -47.21 -5.75
C GLY A 694 3.84 -46.04 -6.75
N PHE A 695 4.70 -45.05 -6.72
CA PHE A 695 4.73 -43.97 -7.70
C PHE A 695 5.72 -44.25 -8.82
N GLU A 696 5.21 -44.59 -10.00
CA GLU A 696 6.04 -44.69 -11.21
C GLU A 696 6.42 -43.31 -11.74
N GLY A 697 7.68 -43.00 -11.62
CA GLY A 697 8.52 -42.07 -12.36
C GLY A 697 7.88 -40.87 -13.06
N ARG A 698 7.60 -39.76 -12.36
CA ARG A 698 7.41 -38.47 -13.06
C ARG A 698 8.66 -37.62 -12.88
N LYS A 699 9.26 -37.27 -14.03
CA LYS A 699 10.41 -36.38 -14.05
C LYS A 699 10.00 -34.97 -13.65
N PRO A 700 10.86 -34.20 -12.97
CA PRO A 700 10.60 -32.80 -12.57
C PRO A 700 10.13 -31.89 -13.71
N GLU A 701 10.49 -32.21 -14.94
CA GLU A 701 10.11 -31.41 -16.12
C GLU A 701 8.61 -31.49 -16.47
N LYS A 702 7.84 -32.33 -15.77
CA LYS A 702 6.41 -32.55 -16.02
C LYS A 702 5.52 -32.13 -14.83
N LEU A 703 5.98 -31.19 -14.01
CA LEU A 703 5.20 -30.69 -12.89
C LEU A 703 3.93 -29.97 -13.38
N LYS A 704 2.80 -30.37 -12.82
CA LYS A 704 1.49 -29.84 -13.19
C LYS A 704 1.13 -28.64 -12.29
N ILE A 705 0.68 -27.56 -12.91
CA ILE A 705 -0.02 -26.48 -12.21
C ILE A 705 -1.50 -26.80 -12.21
N ALA A 706 -2.12 -26.80 -11.01
CA ALA A 706 -3.51 -27.16 -10.82
C ALA A 706 -4.45 -26.32 -11.68
N ASN A 707 -5.57 -26.95 -12.08
CA ASN A 707 -6.67 -26.32 -12.83
C ASN A 707 -6.29 -25.71 -14.20
N GLN A 708 -5.07 -25.93 -14.70
CA GLN A 708 -4.64 -25.43 -16.01
C GLN A 708 -4.50 -26.55 -17.06
N GLY A 709 -4.34 -27.80 -16.64
CA GLY A 709 -4.04 -28.90 -17.55
C GLY A 709 -2.69 -28.79 -18.27
N HIS A 710 -1.90 -27.75 -17.93
CA HIS A 710 -0.62 -27.41 -18.55
C HIS A 710 0.56 -27.68 -17.62
N TYR A 711 1.70 -27.94 -18.19
CA TYR A 711 2.95 -27.98 -17.46
C TYR A 711 3.40 -26.56 -17.11
N TYR A 712 4.14 -26.40 -16.00
CA TYR A 712 4.48 -25.07 -15.44
C TYR A 712 5.19 -24.14 -16.43
N TYR A 713 6.02 -24.67 -17.33
CA TYR A 713 6.75 -23.89 -18.34
C TYR A 713 5.85 -23.21 -19.37
N ASN A 714 4.59 -23.62 -19.51
CA ASN A 714 3.63 -22.99 -20.42
C ASN A 714 2.88 -21.80 -19.82
N VAL A 715 3.04 -21.52 -18.52
CA VAL A 715 2.36 -20.44 -17.80
C VAL A 715 3.33 -19.52 -17.08
N SER A 716 4.64 -19.78 -17.19
CA SER A 716 5.66 -18.91 -16.62
C SER A 716 5.83 -17.65 -17.46
N GLU A 717 5.90 -16.52 -16.80
CA GLU A 717 6.31 -15.25 -17.42
C GLU A 717 7.74 -15.41 -17.98
N PRO A 718 8.05 -14.77 -19.10
CA PRO A 718 9.34 -14.95 -19.77
C PRO A 718 10.51 -14.27 -19.06
N LYS A 719 10.22 -13.29 -18.17
CA LYS A 719 11.21 -12.48 -17.47
C LYS A 719 10.88 -12.41 -15.96
N ARG A 720 11.92 -12.52 -15.12
CA ARG A 720 11.83 -12.28 -13.68
C ARG A 720 11.33 -10.85 -13.41
N PHE A 721 10.39 -10.71 -12.49
CA PHE A 721 9.94 -9.40 -12.01
C PHE A 721 11.03 -8.73 -11.18
N GLU A 722 11.13 -7.43 -11.29
CA GLU A 722 12.17 -6.64 -10.61
C GLU A 722 11.89 -6.49 -9.13
N VAL A 723 12.95 -6.44 -8.33
CA VAL A 723 12.97 -6.13 -6.91
C VAL A 723 14.22 -5.30 -6.59
N SER A 724 14.21 -4.60 -5.45
CA SER A 724 15.31 -3.69 -5.08
C SER A 724 16.64 -4.40 -4.87
N VAL A 725 16.64 -5.61 -4.34
CA VAL A 725 17.83 -6.43 -4.05
C VAL A 725 17.56 -7.86 -4.51
N PRO A 726 17.80 -8.16 -5.79
CA PRO A 726 17.61 -9.51 -6.30
C PRO A 726 18.50 -10.52 -5.56
N LEU A 727 17.90 -11.65 -5.21
CA LEU A 727 18.64 -12.76 -4.61
C LEU A 727 19.52 -13.46 -5.65
N LEU A 728 20.72 -13.85 -5.23
CA LEU A 728 21.52 -14.83 -5.95
C LEU A 728 20.93 -16.21 -5.65
N ASP A 729 20.39 -16.84 -6.67
CA ASP A 729 19.68 -18.10 -6.54
C ASP A 729 20.64 -19.30 -6.70
N GLU A 730 20.60 -20.24 -5.78
CA GLU A 730 21.34 -21.49 -5.81
C GLU A 730 20.57 -22.60 -6.56
N HIS A 731 21.25 -23.60 -7.07
CA HIS A 731 20.58 -24.79 -7.61
C HIS A 731 19.77 -25.50 -6.49
N ALA A 732 18.50 -25.82 -6.74
CA ALA A 732 17.55 -26.27 -5.72
C ALA A 732 18.05 -27.43 -4.81
N PRO A 733 18.75 -28.47 -5.28
CA PRO A 733 19.35 -29.49 -4.42
C PRO A 733 20.45 -28.97 -3.48
N TYR A 734 21.23 -27.95 -3.86
CA TYR A 734 22.21 -27.35 -2.96
C TYR A 734 21.53 -26.50 -1.90
N ALA A 735 20.53 -25.71 -2.31
CA ALA A 735 19.69 -24.96 -1.39
C ALA A 735 18.98 -25.88 -0.37
N TYR A 736 18.50 -27.07 -0.79
CA TYR A 736 17.95 -28.07 0.12
C TYR A 736 18.92 -28.45 1.23
N GLU A 737 20.15 -28.79 0.92
CA GLU A 737 21.15 -29.16 1.94
C GLU A 737 21.52 -27.97 2.83
N ALA A 738 21.64 -26.77 2.25
CA ALA A 738 21.90 -25.53 3.00
C ALA A 738 20.76 -25.21 4.00
N VAL A 739 19.50 -25.30 3.56
CA VAL A 739 18.32 -25.10 4.40
C VAL A 739 18.30 -26.11 5.55
N LEU A 740 18.52 -27.40 5.31
CA LEU A 740 18.53 -28.41 6.37
C LEU A 740 19.69 -28.18 7.36
N LYS A 741 20.77 -27.56 6.92
CA LYS A 741 21.92 -27.26 7.78
C LYS A 741 21.69 -25.99 8.60
N HIS A 742 21.11 -24.94 8.04
CA HIS A 742 21.12 -23.60 8.61
C HIS A 742 19.76 -23.08 9.07
N ALA A 743 18.62 -23.53 8.55
CA ALA A 743 17.32 -22.98 8.90
C ALA A 743 16.90 -23.17 10.37
N GLY A 744 16.02 -22.29 10.84
CA GLY A 744 15.51 -22.23 12.20
C GLY A 744 16.45 -21.57 13.20
N ALA A 745 16.15 -21.66 14.49
CA ALA A 745 17.01 -21.16 15.56
C ALA A 745 18.30 -22.00 15.66
N SER A 746 19.04 -22.06 14.53
CA SER A 746 20.13 -23.00 14.31
C SER A 746 21.37 -22.76 15.16
N HIS A 747 21.54 -21.55 15.71
CA HIS A 747 22.58 -21.28 16.70
C HIS A 747 22.49 -22.22 17.91
N ARG A 748 21.25 -22.55 18.32
CA ARG A 748 20.94 -23.50 19.43
C ARG A 748 19.67 -24.29 19.12
N ARG A 749 19.72 -25.20 18.14
CA ARG A 749 18.56 -26.02 17.78
C ARG A 749 18.10 -26.86 18.97
N ASP A 750 16.80 -26.83 19.25
CA ASP A 750 16.18 -27.72 20.24
C ASP A 750 15.90 -29.13 19.68
N ALA A 751 15.28 -29.98 20.47
CA ALA A 751 14.96 -31.35 20.06
C ALA A 751 13.93 -31.41 18.95
N ILE A 752 13.00 -30.44 18.89
CA ILE A 752 11.92 -30.36 17.92
C ILE A 752 12.50 -30.04 16.55
N ASP A 753 13.26 -28.95 16.43
CA ASP A 753 13.91 -28.58 15.16
C ASP A 753 14.83 -29.68 14.64
N ARG A 754 15.64 -30.31 15.53
CA ARG A 754 16.50 -31.43 15.14
C ARG A 754 15.71 -32.62 14.62
N ARG A 755 14.56 -32.92 15.21
CA ARG A 755 13.67 -33.98 14.75
C ARG A 755 13.11 -33.66 13.37
N ILE A 756 12.55 -32.46 13.18
CA ILE A 756 11.99 -32.02 11.90
C ILE A 756 13.04 -32.12 10.78
N ILE A 757 14.24 -31.58 10.98
CA ILE A 757 15.34 -31.68 10.00
C ILE A 757 15.65 -33.15 9.68
N LYS A 758 15.68 -34.04 10.67
CA LYS A 758 15.93 -35.47 10.49
C LYS A 758 14.81 -36.14 9.69
N GLU A 759 13.56 -35.77 9.96
CA GLU A 759 12.39 -36.28 9.24
C GLU A 759 12.37 -35.85 7.78
N VAL A 760 12.63 -34.55 7.53
CA VAL A 760 12.79 -34.01 6.16
C VAL A 760 13.88 -34.80 5.41
N ARG A 761 15.06 -34.97 5.98
CA ARG A 761 16.19 -35.68 5.35
C ARG A 761 15.87 -37.15 5.06
N LYS A 762 15.10 -37.82 5.92
CA LYS A 762 14.73 -39.22 5.76
C LYS A 762 13.44 -39.46 4.96
N GLY A 763 12.68 -38.43 4.65
CA GLY A 763 11.34 -38.58 4.04
C GLY A 763 10.31 -39.23 4.98
N THR A 764 10.41 -39.03 6.30
CA THR A 764 9.60 -39.72 7.32
C THR A 764 8.84 -38.73 8.21
N ALA A 765 7.85 -39.26 8.97
CA ALA A 765 7.16 -38.51 10.02
C ALA A 765 7.06 -39.42 11.25
N ARG A 766 7.60 -38.99 12.37
CA ARG A 766 7.59 -39.78 13.64
C ARG A 766 6.26 -39.71 14.35
N TYR A 767 5.64 -38.55 14.35
CA TYR A 767 4.37 -38.33 15.03
C TYR A 767 3.22 -38.21 14.02
N LYS A 768 2.01 -38.25 14.54
CA LYS A 768 0.77 -38.07 13.76
C LYS A 768 -0.25 -37.33 14.57
N GLY A 769 -1.17 -36.66 13.92
CA GLY A 769 -2.29 -36.01 14.59
C GLY A 769 -3.15 -37.02 15.38
N SER A 770 -3.41 -36.71 16.64
CA SER A 770 -4.19 -37.55 17.54
C SER A 770 -5.64 -37.73 17.09
N ILE A 771 -6.20 -36.73 16.43
CA ILE A 771 -7.58 -36.69 15.91
C ILE A 771 -7.62 -37.09 14.42
N THR A 772 -6.72 -36.52 13.61
CA THR A 772 -6.75 -36.67 12.16
C THR A 772 -6.00 -37.90 11.66
N GLY A 773 -5.05 -38.40 12.45
CA GLY A 773 -4.20 -39.54 12.09
C GLY A 773 -3.17 -39.22 11.00
N LEU A 774 -3.04 -37.96 10.58
CA LEU A 774 -2.15 -37.55 9.50
C LEU A 774 -0.67 -37.61 9.94
N PRO A 775 0.21 -38.35 9.21
CA PRO A 775 1.61 -38.47 9.61
C PRO A 775 2.36 -37.09 9.50
N GLY A 776 2.96 -36.66 10.60
CA GLY A 776 3.69 -35.39 10.70
C GLY A 776 2.81 -34.15 10.91
N ILE A 777 1.55 -34.19 10.47
CA ILE A 777 0.60 -33.09 10.66
C ILE A 777 -0.13 -33.32 11.97
N ILE A 778 0.29 -32.61 13.01
CA ILE A 778 -0.22 -32.78 14.37
C ILE A 778 -1.49 -31.96 14.63
N ASP A 779 -2.29 -32.38 15.59
CA ASP A 779 -3.54 -31.71 15.98
C ASP A 779 -3.37 -30.89 17.26
N SER A 780 -2.37 -31.22 18.07
CA SER A 780 -1.99 -30.53 19.30
C SER A 780 -0.48 -30.66 19.50
N GLU A 781 0.15 -29.71 20.16
CA GLU A 781 1.54 -29.81 20.62
C GLU A 781 1.77 -31.04 21.52
N ASN A 782 0.73 -31.52 22.21
CA ASN A 782 0.79 -32.72 23.00
C ASN A 782 1.03 -34.01 22.19
N ASP A 783 0.80 -33.98 20.87
CA ASP A 783 1.12 -35.14 20.02
C ASP A 783 2.63 -35.38 19.92
N VAL A 784 3.45 -34.35 20.21
CA VAL A 784 4.92 -34.41 20.14
C VAL A 784 5.63 -34.22 21.47
N LEU A 785 4.95 -33.72 22.51
CA LEU A 785 5.53 -33.47 23.84
C LEU A 785 5.40 -34.65 24.81
N LYS A 786 4.70 -35.72 24.41
CA LYS A 786 4.52 -36.93 25.20
C LYS A 786 5.75 -37.80 25.29
#